data_55d3838707972f31f1548708fdb846bf
#
_entry.id   55d3838707972f31f1548708fdb846bf
#
_cell.length_a   1.000
_cell.length_b   1.000
_cell.length_c   1.000
_cell.angle_alpha   90.00
_cell.angle_beta   90.00
_cell.angle_gamma   90.00
#
_symmetry.space_group_name_H-M   'P 1'
#
loop_
_entity.id
_entity.type
_entity.pdbx_description
1 polymer ?
#
loop_
_entity_poly.entity_id
_entity_poly.type
_entity_poly.pdbx_seq_one_letter_code
_entity_poly.pdbx_strand_id
1 'polypeptide(L)'
;MAFGIAALHLHSSGMLYCTILLMSAQSAFFGPCKFGIVPELVGVEQLSKANGSIQLFTFVAIIVGTVLAPELSLIADGQFSFAASICLVIAAFGFLASRNIEPSPAHPDRKLSLNGFGSVWKTLSETRKDGYMTLAIFGLAVFLLCAAFIQLNILDYGEQHLGLRAEEATRLFLLTAIGIGIGSTAAGWLSGRSIEFGIVPIGTGIMSISLFVLGTLDHGNILLAAVCMSTLGFAGGLFIVPLEAFIQYRSPKDRVGSIQAANGFVGWVGIALASQLLRLNASVLELTPQDGFRFLSYGIFAVAIFSLWVLPDFLAKFIVMLTTRFCYRLHVRGIEKLPPFGPALLVCNHVSLMDAILVISSQQRRIRMLMSRDYFENASWFTRKIVTLGNVILIHNSDNPKKLLQSLKTARTALDEGYLVCIFAEGTLSRTGMMRPFKQGFERIVKGTDYPIIPVYIGGAWGSVSSYYRGMPKVQLFHDFRYPVSVHFGAALASTSTTFEVQQAVSELSVDSFELVKERRKSLGHEFINSARRNWNKLAIADSSGKELKYGELLIASLILRDRIRPLTTDSEQNIGILLPTGSGSALANLATTLDNRVGVNLNYTAPAASVGSAQEQCEIKTVLTSRAFLERLPEFPLPENTLYLEDLLSDISGSEKLRTFLKARLSPVRLLLGGKKVVPDDIATILFSSGSTAEPKGVMLSHHNLLSNMESFRSVVSPQRDDVILATLPFFHSFGYTVTFWYPLITGITTICH
;
A
#
# COMPACT_ATOMS: atom_id res chain seq x y z
N MET A 1 22.09 -40.77 3.27
CA MET A 1 21.67 -40.99 4.67
C MET A 1 21.69 -42.49 5.04
N ALA A 2 20.87 -43.35 4.41
CA ALA A 2 20.88 -44.80 4.70
C ALA A 2 22.31 -45.46 4.56
N PHE A 3 23.03 -45.08 3.50
CA PHE A 3 24.42 -45.52 3.32
C PHE A 3 25.35 -45.00 4.43
N GLY A 4 25.13 -43.80 4.96
CA GLY A 4 25.87 -43.27 6.09
C GLY A 4 25.59 -44.00 7.41
N ILE A 5 24.35 -44.42 7.64
CA ILE A 5 24.00 -45.27 8.79
C ILE A 5 24.75 -46.62 8.72
N ALA A 6 24.73 -47.24 7.54
CA ALA A 6 25.49 -48.48 7.32
C ALA A 6 27.01 -48.29 7.52
N ALA A 7 27.56 -47.15 7.06
CA ALA A 7 28.97 -46.80 7.26
C ALA A 7 29.34 -46.66 8.74
N LEU A 8 28.48 -46.09 9.54
CA LEU A 8 28.65 -45.94 11.00
C LEU A 8 28.60 -47.30 11.70
N HIS A 9 27.67 -48.18 11.35
CA HIS A 9 27.58 -49.53 11.92
C HIS A 9 28.75 -50.41 11.55
N LEU A 10 29.29 -50.27 10.33
CA LEU A 10 30.43 -51.05 9.85
C LEU A 10 31.80 -50.43 10.24
N HIS A 11 31.79 -49.30 10.96
CA HIS A 11 32.99 -48.55 11.36
C HIS A 11 33.97 -48.30 10.19
N SER A 12 33.44 -48.10 8.97
CA SER A 12 34.24 -47.95 7.76
C SER A 12 34.47 -46.48 7.41
N SER A 13 35.67 -45.97 7.62
CA SER A 13 36.06 -44.60 7.24
C SER A 13 35.89 -44.33 5.74
N GLY A 14 36.15 -45.30 4.87
CA GLY A 14 35.96 -45.16 3.43
C GLY A 14 34.48 -44.94 3.05
N MET A 15 33.58 -45.68 3.68
CA MET A 15 32.11 -45.46 3.46
C MET A 15 31.66 -44.12 4.01
N LEU A 16 32.22 -43.60 5.12
CA LEU A 16 31.92 -42.26 5.64
C LEU A 16 32.36 -41.17 4.65
N TYR A 17 33.57 -41.27 4.09
CA TYR A 17 34.01 -40.33 3.03
C TYR A 17 33.12 -40.38 1.79
N CYS A 18 32.71 -41.58 1.35
CA CYS A 18 31.72 -41.69 0.25
C CYS A 18 30.38 -41.07 0.61
N THR A 19 29.91 -41.19 1.85
CA THR A 19 28.68 -40.55 2.30
C THR A 19 28.79 -39.02 2.21
N ILE A 20 29.89 -38.46 2.69
CA ILE A 20 30.13 -37.00 2.63
C ILE A 20 30.19 -36.55 1.17
N LEU A 21 30.85 -37.28 0.29
CA LEU A 21 30.93 -36.98 -1.14
C LEU A 21 29.53 -36.99 -1.79
N LEU A 22 28.71 -38.01 -1.51
CA LEU A 22 27.37 -38.14 -2.05
C LEU A 22 26.43 -37.01 -1.55
N MET A 23 26.54 -36.65 -0.26
CA MET A 23 25.77 -35.53 0.31
C MET A 23 26.18 -34.20 -0.30
N SER A 24 27.47 -33.96 -0.48
CA SER A 24 27.99 -32.76 -1.13
C SER A 24 27.56 -32.68 -2.60
N ALA A 25 27.62 -33.79 -3.33
CA ALA A 25 27.13 -33.87 -4.70
C ALA A 25 25.61 -33.56 -4.78
N GLN A 26 24.83 -34.19 -3.89
CA GLN A 26 23.38 -33.91 -3.82
C GLN A 26 23.10 -32.43 -3.56
N SER A 27 23.81 -31.79 -2.63
CA SER A 27 23.66 -30.37 -2.33
C SER A 27 24.02 -29.49 -3.53
N ALA A 28 25.07 -29.85 -4.27
CA ALA A 28 25.49 -29.12 -5.47
C ALA A 28 24.46 -29.18 -6.60
N PHE A 29 23.74 -30.30 -6.76
CA PHE A 29 22.62 -30.42 -7.70
C PHE A 29 21.35 -29.74 -7.20
N PHE A 30 21.07 -29.84 -5.90
CA PHE A 30 19.85 -29.28 -5.32
C PHE A 30 19.78 -27.75 -5.37
N GLY A 31 20.90 -27.07 -5.13
CA GLY A 31 20.95 -25.60 -5.10
C GLY A 31 20.39 -24.94 -6.37
N PRO A 32 20.98 -25.24 -7.55
CA PRO A 32 20.47 -24.70 -8.83
C PRO A 32 19.02 -25.09 -9.13
N CYS A 33 18.58 -26.29 -8.77
CA CYS A 33 17.20 -26.74 -8.96
C CYS A 33 16.24 -25.97 -8.07
N LYS A 34 16.60 -25.78 -6.79
CA LYS A 34 15.79 -25.05 -5.81
C LYS A 34 15.47 -23.62 -6.26
N PHE A 35 16.47 -22.89 -6.74
CA PHE A 35 16.28 -21.51 -7.20
C PHE A 35 15.80 -21.43 -8.65
N GLY A 36 16.14 -22.43 -9.47
CA GLY A 36 15.75 -22.48 -10.88
C GLY A 36 14.27 -22.73 -11.12
N ILE A 37 13.59 -23.46 -10.22
CA ILE A 37 12.15 -23.74 -10.34
C ILE A 37 11.27 -22.55 -9.95
N VAL A 38 11.77 -21.60 -9.15
CA VAL A 38 10.96 -20.49 -8.62
C VAL A 38 10.23 -19.71 -9.71
N PRO A 39 10.87 -19.28 -10.81
CA PRO A 39 10.18 -18.56 -11.89
C PRO A 39 9.11 -19.37 -12.64
N GLU A 40 9.13 -20.71 -12.50
CA GLU A 40 8.14 -21.59 -13.10
C GLU A 40 6.90 -21.76 -12.19
N LEU A 41 7.11 -21.73 -10.86
CA LEU A 41 6.06 -21.89 -9.86
C LEU A 41 5.31 -20.59 -9.56
N VAL A 42 5.99 -19.44 -9.67
CA VAL A 42 5.39 -18.14 -9.35
C VAL A 42 5.56 -17.15 -10.51
N GLY A 43 4.59 -16.27 -10.67
CA GLY A 43 4.71 -15.17 -11.64
C GLY A 43 5.83 -14.20 -11.28
N VAL A 44 6.31 -13.46 -12.27
CA VAL A 44 7.38 -12.45 -12.11
C VAL A 44 7.09 -11.49 -10.96
N GLU A 45 5.81 -11.15 -10.74
CA GLU A 45 5.37 -10.26 -9.69
C GLU A 45 5.59 -10.80 -8.26
N GLN A 46 5.81 -12.08 -8.12
CA GLN A 46 5.99 -12.74 -6.82
C GLN A 46 7.42 -13.22 -6.56
N LEU A 47 8.33 -13.05 -7.51
CA LEU A 47 9.71 -13.54 -7.41
C LEU A 47 10.43 -13.06 -6.15
N SER A 48 10.36 -11.78 -5.83
CA SER A 48 11.01 -11.25 -4.61
C SER A 48 10.42 -11.83 -3.33
N LYS A 49 9.08 -12.02 -3.27
CA LYS A 49 8.43 -12.64 -2.12
C LYS A 49 8.80 -14.10 -1.99
N ALA A 50 8.80 -14.85 -3.11
CA ALA A 50 9.16 -16.26 -3.14
C ALA A 50 10.62 -16.44 -2.69
N ASN A 51 11.56 -15.65 -3.21
CA ASN A 51 12.96 -15.68 -2.77
C ASN A 51 13.11 -15.30 -1.30
N GLY A 52 12.40 -14.28 -0.82
CA GLY A 52 12.37 -13.93 0.59
C GLY A 52 11.90 -15.08 1.48
N SER A 53 10.84 -15.78 1.08
CA SER A 53 10.33 -16.95 1.80
C SER A 53 11.29 -18.13 1.76
N ILE A 54 11.89 -18.43 0.60
CA ILE A 54 12.86 -19.51 0.46
C ILE A 54 14.09 -19.25 1.34
N GLN A 55 14.57 -18.03 1.39
CA GLN A 55 15.68 -17.64 2.26
C GLN A 55 15.29 -17.76 3.74
N LEU A 56 14.11 -17.24 4.13
CA LEU A 56 13.61 -17.37 5.50
C LEU A 56 13.61 -18.84 5.95
N PHE A 57 12.95 -19.72 5.21
CA PHE A 57 12.87 -21.15 5.59
C PHE A 57 14.23 -21.85 5.52
N THR A 58 15.12 -21.42 4.62
CA THR A 58 16.50 -21.94 4.57
C THR A 58 17.25 -21.59 5.85
N PHE A 59 17.19 -20.34 6.30
CA PHE A 59 17.87 -19.92 7.52
C PHE A 59 17.19 -20.46 8.79
N VAL A 60 15.86 -20.60 8.81
CA VAL A 60 15.16 -21.31 9.90
C VAL A 60 15.65 -22.75 10.01
N ALA A 61 15.81 -23.46 8.90
CA ALA A 61 16.33 -24.82 8.90
C ALA A 61 17.79 -24.89 9.40
N ILE A 62 18.64 -23.93 9.01
CA ILE A 62 20.03 -23.81 9.50
C ILE A 62 20.02 -23.57 11.02
N ILE A 63 19.21 -22.65 11.53
CA ILE A 63 19.10 -22.33 12.97
C ILE A 63 18.67 -23.57 13.74
N VAL A 64 17.60 -24.21 13.32
CA VAL A 64 17.06 -25.41 13.96
C VAL A 64 18.10 -26.53 13.95
N GLY A 65 18.76 -26.76 12.81
CA GLY A 65 19.81 -27.78 12.69
C GLY A 65 21.01 -27.49 13.60
N THR A 66 21.46 -26.24 13.68
CA THR A 66 22.58 -25.84 14.53
C THR A 66 22.28 -25.97 16.03
N VAL A 67 21.04 -25.66 16.43
CA VAL A 67 20.60 -25.79 17.85
C VAL A 67 20.39 -27.26 18.23
N LEU A 68 19.80 -28.05 17.33
CA LEU A 68 19.51 -29.46 17.60
C LEU A 68 20.74 -30.38 17.50
N ALA A 69 21.75 -30.01 16.73
CA ALA A 69 22.92 -30.91 16.53
C ALA A 69 23.66 -31.25 17.84
N PRO A 70 23.99 -30.33 18.75
CA PRO A 70 24.61 -30.66 20.04
C PRO A 70 23.71 -31.55 20.91
N GLU A 71 22.42 -31.23 21.00
CA GLU A 71 21.45 -32.00 21.79
C GLU A 71 21.30 -33.43 21.27
N LEU A 72 21.24 -33.60 19.95
CA LEU A 72 21.20 -34.91 19.33
C LEU A 72 22.49 -35.68 19.56
N SER A 73 23.66 -35.03 19.63
CA SER A 73 24.93 -35.64 19.94
C SER A 73 24.98 -36.14 21.39
N LEU A 74 24.41 -35.35 22.34
CA LEU A 74 24.33 -35.75 23.76
C LEU A 74 23.36 -36.92 23.95
N ILE A 75 22.18 -36.88 23.31
CA ILE A 75 21.17 -37.96 23.39
C ILE A 75 21.70 -39.25 22.74
N ALA A 76 22.50 -39.11 21.68
CA ALA A 76 23.03 -40.24 20.97
C ALA A 76 24.13 -41.02 21.76
N ASP A 77 24.73 -40.41 22.79
CA ASP A 77 25.73 -41.00 23.67
C ASP A 77 26.75 -41.85 22.89
N GLY A 78 27.35 -41.29 21.83
CA GLY A 78 28.28 -41.96 20.93
C GLY A 78 27.64 -42.85 19.87
N GLN A 79 26.34 -43.10 19.88
CA GLN A 79 25.60 -43.85 18.85
C GLN A 79 25.16 -42.93 17.71
N PHE A 80 26.08 -42.42 16.91
CA PHE A 80 25.78 -41.49 15.79
C PHE A 80 24.81 -42.05 14.76
N SER A 81 24.63 -43.38 14.71
CA SER A 81 23.61 -44.03 13.87
C SER A 81 22.17 -43.60 14.24
N PHE A 82 21.90 -43.33 15.53
CA PHE A 82 20.63 -42.83 16.00
C PHE A 82 20.36 -41.40 15.43
N ALA A 83 21.31 -40.49 15.60
CA ALA A 83 21.23 -39.15 15.06
C ALA A 83 21.06 -39.16 13.52
N ALA A 84 21.79 -40.01 12.81
CA ALA A 84 21.67 -40.19 11.37
C ALA A 84 20.29 -40.73 10.95
N SER A 85 19.64 -41.54 11.80
CA SER A 85 18.30 -42.04 11.54
C SER A 85 17.24 -40.94 11.66
N ILE A 86 17.37 -40.01 12.59
CA ILE A 86 16.52 -38.81 12.69
C ILE A 86 16.65 -37.96 11.41
N CYS A 87 17.88 -37.73 10.96
CA CYS A 87 18.13 -37.03 9.70
C CYS A 87 17.51 -37.74 8.49
N LEU A 88 17.50 -39.08 8.48
CA LEU A 88 16.83 -39.86 7.43
C LEU A 88 15.31 -39.65 7.43
N VAL A 89 14.69 -39.61 8.61
CA VAL A 89 13.25 -39.31 8.75
C VAL A 89 12.92 -37.91 8.23
N ILE A 90 13.74 -36.92 8.60
CA ILE A 90 13.55 -35.53 8.10
C ILE A 90 13.66 -35.50 6.56
N ALA A 91 14.66 -36.21 6.00
CA ALA A 91 14.83 -36.31 4.54
C ALA A 91 13.64 -37.00 3.85
N ALA A 92 13.06 -38.04 4.48
CA ALA A 92 11.87 -38.71 3.97
C ALA A 92 10.65 -37.78 3.96
N PHE A 93 10.43 -36.99 5.03
CA PHE A 93 9.39 -35.95 5.06
C PHE A 93 9.63 -34.90 3.97
N GLY A 94 10.84 -34.42 3.77
CA GLY A 94 11.19 -33.49 2.70
C GLY A 94 10.89 -34.07 1.32
N PHE A 95 11.19 -35.35 1.09
CA PHE A 95 10.88 -36.06 -0.15
C PHE A 95 9.36 -36.16 -0.36
N LEU A 96 8.58 -36.51 0.68
CA LEU A 96 7.13 -36.58 0.58
C LEU A 96 6.52 -35.21 0.31
N ALA A 97 7.02 -34.17 0.97
CA ALA A 97 6.58 -32.79 0.74
C ALA A 97 6.88 -32.32 -0.70
N SER A 98 8.02 -32.73 -1.27
CA SER A 98 8.39 -32.37 -2.65
C SER A 98 7.43 -32.92 -3.71
N ARG A 99 6.67 -33.97 -3.40
CA ARG A 99 5.64 -34.52 -4.32
C ARG A 99 4.43 -33.62 -4.51
N ASN A 100 4.24 -32.63 -3.63
CA ASN A 100 3.19 -31.63 -3.75
C ASN A 100 3.59 -30.45 -4.64
N ILE A 101 4.84 -30.41 -5.12
CA ILE A 101 5.30 -29.36 -6.04
C ILE A 101 4.73 -29.70 -7.43
N GLU A 102 4.09 -28.70 -8.05
CA GLU A 102 3.57 -28.86 -9.41
C GLU A 102 4.68 -29.23 -10.39
N PRO A 103 4.44 -30.16 -11.31
CA PRO A 103 5.45 -30.56 -12.29
C PRO A 103 5.78 -29.41 -13.23
N SER A 104 7.05 -29.12 -13.37
CA SER A 104 7.52 -28.11 -14.34
C SER A 104 7.64 -28.73 -15.74
N PRO A 105 7.55 -27.90 -16.83
CA PRO A 105 7.69 -28.39 -18.19
C PRO A 105 9.01 -29.11 -18.43
N ALA A 106 8.94 -30.33 -18.94
CA ALA A 106 10.14 -31.08 -19.30
C ALA A 106 10.76 -30.55 -20.61
N HIS A 107 12.08 -30.46 -20.64
CA HIS A 107 12.85 -30.13 -21.85
C HIS A 107 13.62 -31.34 -22.33
N PRO A 108 12.97 -32.33 -22.98
CA PRO A 108 13.61 -33.62 -23.35
C PRO A 108 14.74 -33.49 -24.36
N ASP A 109 14.76 -32.39 -25.14
CA ASP A 109 15.76 -32.17 -26.18
C ASP A 109 17.14 -31.76 -25.64
N ARG A 110 17.28 -31.51 -24.34
CA ARG A 110 18.54 -31.14 -23.70
C ARG A 110 19.40 -32.34 -23.32
N LYS A 111 20.54 -32.43 -23.98
CA LYS A 111 21.56 -33.44 -23.62
C LYS A 111 22.32 -32.99 -22.38
N LEU A 112 22.50 -33.91 -21.43
CA LEU A 112 23.36 -33.71 -20.26
C LEU A 112 24.81 -33.53 -20.77
N SER A 113 25.43 -32.39 -20.43
CA SER A 113 26.86 -32.18 -20.73
C SER A 113 27.69 -32.69 -19.55
N LEU A 114 28.53 -33.66 -19.80
CA LEU A 114 29.49 -34.17 -18.83
C LEU A 114 30.64 -33.18 -18.54
N ASN A 115 30.83 -32.18 -19.43
CA ASN A 115 31.86 -31.15 -19.23
C ASN A 115 31.26 -29.98 -18.39
N GLY A 116 31.17 -30.19 -17.07
CA GLY A 116 30.61 -29.22 -16.14
C GLY A 116 31.33 -27.85 -16.16
N PHE A 117 32.67 -27.84 -16.14
CA PHE A 117 33.45 -26.60 -16.17
C PHE A 117 33.31 -25.85 -17.47
N GLY A 118 33.36 -26.54 -18.60
CA GLY A 118 33.16 -25.91 -19.91
C GLY A 118 31.75 -25.29 -20.07
N SER A 119 30.72 -25.96 -19.50
CA SER A 119 29.34 -25.46 -19.50
C SER A 119 29.21 -24.21 -18.64
N VAL A 120 29.77 -24.20 -17.43
CA VAL A 120 29.79 -23.04 -16.53
C VAL A 120 30.51 -21.85 -17.20
N TRP A 121 31.69 -22.08 -17.76
CA TRP A 121 32.48 -21.05 -18.43
C TRP A 121 31.76 -20.47 -19.63
N LYS A 122 31.13 -21.30 -20.46
CA LYS A 122 30.31 -20.87 -21.58
C LYS A 122 29.15 -20.01 -21.09
N THR A 123 28.44 -20.44 -20.04
CA THR A 123 27.30 -19.69 -19.46
C THR A 123 27.78 -18.34 -18.93
N LEU A 124 28.89 -18.27 -18.18
CA LEU A 124 29.45 -17.00 -17.69
C LEU A 124 29.87 -16.07 -18.82
N SER A 125 30.53 -16.62 -19.86
CA SER A 125 30.96 -15.86 -21.04
C SER A 125 29.77 -15.23 -21.79
N GLU A 126 28.65 -15.97 -21.90
CA GLU A 126 27.43 -15.45 -22.53
C GLU A 126 26.73 -14.44 -21.62
N THR A 127 26.68 -14.69 -20.31
CA THR A 127 26.08 -13.78 -19.32
C THR A 127 26.83 -12.46 -19.23
N ARG A 128 28.16 -12.46 -19.47
CA ARG A 128 28.99 -11.25 -19.48
C ARG A 128 28.54 -10.20 -20.50
N LYS A 129 27.77 -10.59 -21.52
CA LYS A 129 27.18 -9.65 -22.49
C LYS A 129 26.07 -8.79 -21.85
N ASP A 130 25.47 -9.25 -20.76
CA ASP A 130 24.52 -8.48 -19.94
C ASP A 130 25.23 -7.97 -18.68
N GLY A 131 25.67 -6.72 -18.70
CA GLY A 131 26.42 -6.11 -17.61
C GLY A 131 25.66 -6.12 -16.26
N TYR A 132 24.34 -5.92 -16.28
CA TYR A 132 23.54 -5.94 -15.04
C TYR A 132 23.43 -7.35 -14.43
N MET A 133 23.29 -8.37 -15.28
CA MET A 133 23.28 -9.76 -14.82
C MET A 133 24.64 -10.17 -14.24
N THR A 134 25.72 -9.76 -14.90
CA THR A 134 27.09 -9.98 -14.41
C THR A 134 27.31 -9.33 -13.04
N LEU A 135 26.85 -8.08 -12.86
CA LEU A 135 26.92 -7.38 -11.58
C LEU A 135 26.09 -8.06 -10.49
N ALA A 136 24.91 -8.60 -10.81
CA ALA A 136 24.10 -9.33 -9.86
C ALA A 136 24.77 -10.62 -9.38
N ILE A 137 25.34 -11.41 -10.29
CA ILE A 137 26.12 -12.62 -9.96
C ILE A 137 27.33 -12.27 -9.10
N PHE A 138 28.06 -11.22 -9.46
CA PHE A 138 29.19 -10.73 -8.65
C PHE A 138 28.76 -10.28 -7.27
N GLY A 139 27.64 -9.54 -7.17
CA GLY A 139 27.06 -9.12 -5.88
C GLY A 139 26.73 -10.31 -4.98
N LEU A 140 26.14 -11.39 -5.52
CA LEU A 140 25.87 -12.60 -4.73
C LEU A 140 27.17 -13.31 -4.29
N ALA A 141 28.19 -13.32 -5.13
CA ALA A 141 29.50 -13.85 -4.74
C ALA A 141 30.16 -13.05 -3.61
N VAL A 142 30.06 -11.71 -3.64
CA VAL A 142 30.51 -10.83 -2.56
C VAL A 142 29.72 -11.11 -1.28
N PHE A 143 28.41 -11.31 -1.36
CA PHE A 143 27.60 -11.69 -0.20
C PHE A 143 28.10 -13.00 0.44
N LEU A 144 28.32 -14.04 -0.36
CA LEU A 144 28.79 -15.33 0.13
C LEU A 144 30.22 -15.25 0.69
N LEU A 145 31.09 -14.45 0.08
CA LEU A 145 32.41 -14.14 0.64
C LEU A 145 32.28 -13.49 2.02
N CYS A 146 31.44 -12.48 2.16
CA CYS A 146 31.23 -11.82 3.46
C CYS A 146 30.65 -12.78 4.50
N ALA A 147 29.64 -13.55 4.14
CA ALA A 147 29.00 -14.50 5.04
C ALA A 147 30.01 -15.55 5.55
N ALA A 148 30.83 -16.10 4.65
CA ALA A 148 31.87 -17.07 5.01
C ALA A 148 32.99 -16.44 5.87
N PHE A 149 33.43 -15.23 5.54
CA PHE A 149 34.43 -14.52 6.34
C PHE A 149 33.89 -14.25 7.76
N ILE A 150 32.65 -13.75 7.88
CA ILE A 150 32.03 -13.48 9.18
C ILE A 150 31.90 -14.77 9.99
N GLN A 151 31.44 -15.85 9.36
CA GLN A 151 31.26 -17.15 10.02
C GLN A 151 32.57 -17.69 10.61
N LEU A 152 33.68 -17.54 9.89
CA LEU A 152 34.98 -17.99 10.36
C LEU A 152 35.59 -17.05 11.41
N ASN A 153 35.49 -15.73 11.19
CA ASN A 153 36.10 -14.74 12.06
C ASN A 153 35.37 -14.54 13.40
N ILE A 154 34.06 -14.84 13.48
CA ILE A 154 33.26 -14.59 14.69
C ILE A 154 33.66 -15.47 15.86
N LEU A 155 34.17 -16.66 15.60
CA LEU A 155 34.64 -17.59 16.65
C LEU A 155 35.82 -16.99 17.39
N ASP A 156 36.87 -16.63 16.65
CA ASP A 156 38.08 -16.04 17.20
C ASP A 156 37.80 -14.66 17.81
N TYR A 157 36.92 -13.86 17.19
CA TYR A 157 36.47 -12.57 17.72
C TYR A 157 35.72 -12.75 19.04
N GLY A 158 34.84 -13.74 19.16
CA GLY A 158 34.11 -14.04 20.38
C GLY A 158 35.04 -14.42 21.52
N GLU A 159 36.04 -15.26 21.29
CA GLU A 159 36.98 -15.70 22.30
C GLU A 159 37.99 -14.58 22.68
N GLN A 160 38.66 -13.99 21.70
CA GLN A 160 39.76 -13.06 21.95
C GLN A 160 39.30 -11.63 22.31
N HIS A 161 38.17 -11.18 21.75
CA HIS A 161 37.72 -9.79 21.94
C HIS A 161 36.54 -9.66 22.92
N LEU A 162 35.57 -10.58 22.87
CA LEU A 162 34.40 -10.54 23.75
C LEU A 162 34.55 -11.37 25.03
N GLY A 163 35.58 -12.24 25.13
CA GLY A 163 35.77 -13.11 26.28
C GLY A 163 34.72 -14.23 26.40
N LEU A 164 34.13 -14.64 25.29
CA LEU A 164 33.08 -15.67 25.22
C LEU A 164 33.70 -17.06 25.03
N ARG A 165 32.97 -18.07 25.47
CA ARG A 165 33.29 -19.45 25.10
C ARG A 165 32.88 -19.72 23.66
N ALA A 166 33.49 -20.69 22.99
CA ALA A 166 33.20 -21.05 21.61
C ALA A 166 31.72 -21.31 21.32
N GLU A 167 30.99 -21.92 22.29
CA GLU A 167 29.55 -22.13 22.19
C GLU A 167 28.76 -20.83 22.17
N GLU A 168 29.14 -19.84 22.99
CA GLU A 168 28.53 -18.54 23.09
C GLU A 168 28.82 -17.69 21.83
N ALA A 169 30.02 -17.77 21.31
CA ALA A 169 30.41 -17.15 20.03
C ALA A 169 29.56 -17.70 18.86
N THR A 170 29.32 -19.02 18.86
CA THR A 170 28.43 -19.66 17.88
C THR A 170 27.00 -19.13 17.96
N ARG A 171 26.48 -18.84 19.17
CA ARG A 171 25.15 -18.23 19.34
C ARG A 171 25.07 -16.82 18.74
N LEU A 172 26.15 -16.03 18.76
CA LEU A 172 26.20 -14.74 18.06
C LEU A 172 26.02 -14.91 16.54
N PHE A 173 26.60 -15.95 15.95
CA PHE A 173 26.39 -16.24 14.53
C PHE A 173 24.95 -16.62 14.21
N LEU A 174 24.23 -17.30 15.11
CA LEU A 174 22.80 -17.59 14.95
C LEU A 174 21.96 -16.32 14.84
N LEU A 175 22.32 -15.24 15.55
CA LEU A 175 21.64 -13.96 15.43
C LEU A 175 21.74 -13.38 14.01
N THR A 176 22.87 -13.60 13.34
CA THR A 176 23.00 -13.22 11.92
C THR A 176 22.06 -14.00 11.04
N ALA A 177 21.92 -15.31 11.27
CA ALA A 177 20.99 -16.16 10.50
C ALA A 177 19.53 -15.72 10.70
N ILE A 178 19.14 -15.41 11.94
CA ILE A 178 17.81 -14.83 12.25
C ILE A 178 17.64 -13.50 11.52
N GLY A 179 18.64 -12.64 11.58
CA GLY A 179 18.66 -11.36 10.87
C GLY A 179 18.43 -11.54 9.37
N ILE A 180 19.14 -12.46 8.71
CA ILE A 180 18.98 -12.74 7.26
C ILE A 180 17.55 -13.20 6.96
N GLY A 181 16.95 -14.08 7.77
CA GLY A 181 15.58 -14.54 7.59
C GLY A 181 14.56 -13.37 7.63
N ILE A 182 14.67 -12.51 8.65
CA ILE A 182 13.82 -11.33 8.80
C ILE A 182 14.06 -10.33 7.66
N GLY A 183 15.33 -10.05 7.33
CA GLY A 183 15.71 -9.12 6.28
C GLY A 183 15.26 -9.59 4.90
N SER A 184 15.35 -10.87 4.61
CA SER A 184 14.88 -11.47 3.36
C SER A 184 13.36 -11.36 3.20
N THR A 185 12.63 -11.59 4.29
CA THR A 185 11.18 -11.40 4.33
C THR A 185 10.81 -9.94 4.11
N ALA A 186 11.52 -9.03 4.79
CA ALA A 186 11.34 -7.59 4.64
C ALA A 186 11.63 -7.13 3.21
N ALA A 187 12.72 -7.63 2.58
CA ALA A 187 13.04 -7.33 1.18
C ALA A 187 11.94 -7.79 0.23
N GLY A 188 11.41 -8.99 0.42
CA GLY A 188 10.28 -9.50 -0.35
C GLY A 188 9.01 -8.66 -0.20
N TRP A 189 8.72 -8.22 1.01
CA TRP A 189 7.56 -7.36 1.30
C TRP A 189 7.73 -5.93 0.75
N LEU A 190 8.90 -5.32 0.94
CA LEU A 190 9.22 -3.99 0.42
C LEU A 190 9.25 -3.95 -1.11
N SER A 191 9.68 -5.02 -1.76
CA SER A 191 9.67 -5.18 -3.21
C SER A 191 8.23 -5.23 -3.79
N GLY A 192 7.24 -5.67 -2.99
CA GLY A 192 5.85 -5.76 -3.42
C GLY A 192 5.66 -6.72 -4.60
N ARG A 193 5.26 -6.19 -5.76
CA ARG A 193 5.01 -6.97 -6.99
C ARG A 193 6.18 -6.94 -7.98
N SER A 194 7.37 -6.51 -7.58
CA SER A 194 8.53 -6.44 -8.47
C SER A 194 9.84 -6.64 -7.74
N ILE A 195 10.93 -6.40 -8.46
CA ILE A 195 12.29 -6.45 -7.94
C ILE A 195 12.75 -5.02 -7.64
N GLU A 196 12.94 -4.70 -6.37
CA GLU A 196 13.30 -3.36 -5.93
C GLU A 196 14.80 -3.23 -5.66
N PHE A 197 15.53 -2.71 -6.66
CA PHE A 197 16.98 -2.52 -6.56
C PHE A 197 17.40 -1.38 -5.63
N GLY A 198 16.51 -0.45 -5.33
CA GLY A 198 16.81 0.64 -4.39
C GLY A 198 17.13 0.18 -2.97
N ILE A 199 16.77 -1.07 -2.63
CA ILE A 199 17.09 -1.68 -1.34
C ILE A 199 18.57 -2.12 -1.26
N VAL A 200 19.20 -2.43 -2.38
CA VAL A 200 20.58 -2.95 -2.44
C VAL A 200 21.61 -1.99 -1.83
N PRO A 201 21.66 -0.69 -2.21
CA PRO A 201 22.56 0.27 -1.57
C PRO A 201 22.31 0.46 -0.07
N ILE A 202 21.05 0.35 0.36
CA ILE A 202 20.68 0.46 1.79
C ILE A 202 21.23 -0.76 2.53
N GLY A 203 21.02 -1.98 1.99
CA GLY A 203 21.55 -3.21 2.58
C GLY A 203 23.08 -3.17 2.72
N THR A 204 23.81 -2.82 1.65
CA THR A 204 25.27 -2.72 1.70
C THR A 204 25.77 -1.65 2.65
N GLY A 205 25.08 -0.48 2.74
CA GLY A 205 25.41 0.57 3.69
C GLY A 205 25.27 0.11 5.15
N ILE A 206 24.15 -0.51 5.50
CA ILE A 206 23.92 -1.07 6.84
C ILE A 206 24.95 -2.17 7.15
N MET A 207 25.25 -3.07 6.20
CA MET A 207 26.30 -4.10 6.37
C MET A 207 27.64 -3.47 6.70
N SER A 208 28.07 -2.45 5.93
CA SER A 208 29.34 -1.75 6.14
C SER A 208 29.39 -1.11 7.53
N ILE A 209 28.33 -0.39 7.94
CA ILE A 209 28.27 0.24 9.26
C ILE A 209 28.32 -0.80 10.37
N SER A 210 27.55 -1.89 10.28
CA SER A 210 27.54 -2.95 11.30
C SER A 210 28.92 -3.61 11.46
N LEU A 211 29.61 -3.88 10.34
CA LEU A 211 30.99 -4.43 10.33
C LEU A 211 31.99 -3.43 10.91
N PHE A 212 31.86 -2.14 10.57
CA PHE A 212 32.71 -1.10 11.12
C PHE A 212 32.57 -0.97 12.64
N VAL A 213 31.33 -0.98 13.14
CA VAL A 213 31.06 -0.96 14.59
C VAL A 213 31.66 -2.18 15.27
N LEU A 214 31.50 -3.42 14.72
CA LEU A 214 32.15 -4.61 15.26
C LEU A 214 33.69 -4.48 15.28
N GLY A 215 34.25 -3.85 14.25
CA GLY A 215 35.69 -3.60 14.16
C GLY A 215 36.22 -2.47 15.07
N THR A 216 35.35 -1.72 15.75
CA THR A 216 35.72 -0.62 16.65
C THR A 216 35.15 -0.76 18.06
N LEU A 217 34.48 -1.86 18.34
CA LEU A 217 33.79 -2.10 19.59
C LEU A 217 34.78 -2.27 20.74
N ASP A 218 34.43 -1.79 21.93
CA ASP A 218 35.19 -2.01 23.16
C ASP A 218 35.11 -3.48 23.59
N HIS A 219 36.16 -3.95 24.30
CA HIS A 219 36.23 -5.31 24.85
C HIS A 219 35.00 -5.65 25.71
N GLY A 220 34.44 -6.84 25.50
CA GLY A 220 33.38 -7.39 26.35
C GLY A 220 31.98 -6.83 26.12
N ASN A 221 31.75 -5.94 25.14
CA ASN A 221 30.42 -5.39 24.85
C ASN A 221 29.58 -6.34 24.02
N ILE A 222 29.10 -7.43 24.64
CA ILE A 222 28.36 -8.52 23.99
C ILE A 222 27.03 -8.03 23.43
N LEU A 223 26.32 -7.13 24.13
CA LEU A 223 25.01 -6.65 23.70
C LEU A 223 25.10 -5.91 22.36
N LEU A 224 26.04 -4.99 22.22
CA LEU A 224 26.20 -4.22 20.98
C LEU A 224 26.72 -5.12 19.84
N ALA A 225 27.59 -6.10 20.14
CA ALA A 225 27.99 -7.11 19.17
C ALA A 225 26.79 -7.94 18.66
N ALA A 226 25.90 -8.36 19.56
CA ALA A 226 24.67 -9.09 19.20
C ALA A 226 23.72 -8.26 18.32
N VAL A 227 23.54 -6.97 18.64
CA VAL A 227 22.75 -6.04 17.81
C VAL A 227 23.39 -5.86 16.44
N CYS A 228 24.72 -5.69 16.37
CA CYS A 228 25.46 -5.56 15.10
C CYS A 228 25.35 -6.84 14.26
N MET A 229 25.45 -8.02 14.85
CA MET A 229 25.31 -9.29 14.13
C MET A 229 23.88 -9.47 13.59
N SER A 230 22.86 -9.12 14.38
CA SER A 230 21.47 -9.17 13.93
C SER A 230 21.19 -8.19 12.79
N THR A 231 21.66 -6.94 12.91
CA THR A 231 21.49 -5.90 11.87
C THR A 231 22.29 -6.22 10.61
N LEU A 232 23.48 -6.80 10.75
CA LEU A 232 24.31 -7.30 9.64
C LEU A 232 23.57 -8.39 8.85
N GLY A 233 22.98 -9.36 9.56
CA GLY A 233 22.16 -10.38 8.94
C GLY A 233 20.95 -9.80 8.22
N PHE A 234 20.20 -8.90 8.88
CA PHE A 234 19.04 -8.21 8.30
C PHE A 234 19.42 -7.49 7.00
N ALA A 235 20.52 -6.76 7.01
CA ALA A 235 21.02 -6.04 5.84
C ALA A 235 21.47 -7.00 4.72
N GLY A 236 22.05 -8.14 5.08
CA GLY A 236 22.38 -9.23 4.13
C GLY A 236 21.15 -9.77 3.43
N GLY A 237 20.03 -9.95 4.15
CA GLY A 237 18.75 -10.34 3.57
C GLY A 237 18.20 -9.30 2.59
N LEU A 238 18.30 -8.02 2.94
CA LEU A 238 17.93 -6.90 2.04
C LEU A 238 18.77 -6.90 0.75
N PHE A 239 20.04 -7.29 0.84
CA PHE A 239 20.96 -7.30 -0.29
C PHE A 239 20.74 -8.49 -1.22
N ILE A 240 20.62 -9.71 -0.69
CA ILE A 240 20.59 -10.95 -1.49
C ILE A 240 19.29 -11.13 -2.28
N VAL A 241 18.13 -10.81 -1.69
CA VAL A 241 16.81 -11.11 -2.28
C VAL A 241 16.57 -10.40 -3.61
N PRO A 242 16.82 -9.09 -3.76
CA PRO A 242 16.65 -8.41 -5.06
C PRO A 242 17.59 -8.95 -6.15
N LEU A 243 18.83 -9.30 -5.79
CA LEU A 243 19.80 -9.81 -6.75
C LEU A 243 19.43 -11.20 -7.24
N GLU A 244 19.02 -12.11 -6.35
CA GLU A 244 18.57 -13.45 -6.69
C GLU A 244 17.32 -13.42 -7.57
N ALA A 245 16.31 -12.62 -7.17
CA ALA A 245 15.10 -12.42 -7.94
C ALA A 245 15.39 -11.84 -9.34
N PHE A 246 16.37 -10.95 -9.46
CA PHE A 246 16.77 -10.38 -10.74
C PHE A 246 17.44 -11.39 -11.67
N ILE A 247 18.35 -12.21 -11.16
CA ILE A 247 18.99 -13.26 -11.95
C ILE A 247 17.92 -14.21 -12.50
N GLN A 248 16.96 -14.61 -11.67
CA GLN A 248 15.84 -15.47 -12.10
C GLN A 248 14.98 -14.78 -13.16
N TYR A 249 14.65 -13.52 -12.94
CA TYR A 249 13.82 -12.71 -13.85
C TYR A 249 14.48 -12.49 -15.22
N ARG A 250 15.79 -12.20 -15.24
CA ARG A 250 16.52 -11.84 -16.44
C ARG A 250 16.96 -13.06 -17.25
N SER A 251 16.98 -14.22 -16.61
CA SER A 251 17.38 -15.48 -17.24
C SER A 251 16.36 -15.94 -18.27
N PRO A 252 16.78 -16.33 -19.49
CA PRO A 252 15.89 -17.00 -20.44
C PRO A 252 15.29 -18.26 -19.78
N LYS A 253 13.99 -18.49 -19.97
CA LYS A 253 13.23 -19.57 -19.32
C LYS A 253 13.91 -20.96 -19.50
N ASP A 254 14.46 -21.20 -20.66
CA ASP A 254 15.18 -22.44 -21.01
C ASP A 254 16.57 -22.56 -20.37
N ARG A 255 17.12 -21.50 -19.74
CA ARG A 255 18.51 -21.46 -19.23
C ARG A 255 18.64 -21.07 -17.75
N VAL A 256 17.54 -20.88 -17.04
CA VAL A 256 17.55 -20.48 -15.61
C VAL A 256 18.43 -21.41 -14.79
N GLY A 257 18.27 -22.72 -14.92
CA GLY A 257 19.05 -23.71 -14.18
C GLY A 257 20.57 -23.64 -14.45
N SER A 258 20.97 -23.41 -15.70
CA SER A 258 22.41 -23.30 -16.04
C SER A 258 23.02 -21.98 -15.52
N ILE A 259 22.25 -20.89 -15.53
CA ILE A 259 22.68 -19.60 -14.97
C ILE A 259 22.76 -19.69 -13.43
N GLN A 260 21.81 -20.36 -12.80
CA GLN A 260 21.85 -20.61 -11.34
C GLN A 260 23.03 -21.52 -10.93
N ALA A 261 23.36 -22.52 -11.76
CA ALA A 261 24.57 -23.34 -11.52
C ALA A 261 25.83 -22.49 -11.63
N ALA A 262 25.93 -21.63 -12.64
CA ALA A 262 27.06 -20.70 -12.80
C ALA A 262 27.15 -19.68 -11.65
N ASN A 263 26.03 -19.14 -11.21
CA ASN A 263 25.94 -18.27 -10.04
C ASN A 263 26.45 -18.99 -8.77
N GLY A 264 25.99 -20.21 -8.52
CA GLY A 264 26.44 -21.03 -7.41
C GLY A 264 27.95 -21.30 -7.46
N PHE A 265 28.51 -21.59 -8.64
CA PHE A 265 29.95 -21.78 -8.82
C PHE A 265 30.76 -20.53 -8.45
N VAL A 266 30.35 -19.34 -8.93
CA VAL A 266 31.03 -18.09 -8.60
C VAL A 266 30.91 -17.80 -7.09
N GLY A 267 29.77 -18.15 -6.48
CA GLY A 267 29.56 -18.05 -5.04
C GLY A 267 30.55 -18.92 -4.24
N TRP A 268 30.80 -20.17 -4.67
CA TRP A 268 31.80 -21.03 -4.04
C TRP A 268 33.21 -20.48 -4.15
N VAL A 269 33.54 -19.83 -5.28
CA VAL A 269 34.83 -19.11 -5.42
C VAL A 269 34.88 -17.96 -4.38
N GLY A 270 33.80 -17.25 -4.15
CA GLY A 270 33.71 -16.23 -3.08
C GLY A 270 33.98 -16.80 -1.70
N ILE A 271 33.40 -17.93 -1.35
CA ILE A 271 33.63 -18.63 -0.06
C ILE A 271 35.09 -19.04 0.07
N ALA A 272 35.69 -19.61 -0.98
CA ALA A 272 37.12 -20.00 -0.97
C ALA A 272 38.05 -18.79 -0.79
N LEU A 273 37.73 -17.66 -1.43
CA LEU A 273 38.44 -16.40 -1.25
C LEU A 273 38.33 -15.86 0.18
N ALA A 274 37.20 -16.01 0.84
CA ALA A 274 37.01 -15.60 2.24
C ALA A 274 38.01 -16.33 3.17
N SER A 275 38.20 -17.63 2.98
CA SER A 275 39.16 -18.42 3.76
C SER A 275 40.60 -17.97 3.53
N GLN A 276 40.96 -17.60 2.28
CA GLN A 276 42.29 -17.09 1.97
C GLN A 276 42.49 -15.66 2.55
N LEU A 277 41.49 -14.81 2.50
CA LEU A 277 41.52 -13.47 3.11
C LEU A 277 41.71 -13.58 4.63
N LEU A 278 40.99 -14.48 5.28
CA LEU A 278 41.13 -14.69 6.72
C LEU A 278 42.56 -15.18 7.07
N ARG A 279 43.08 -16.13 6.29
CA ARG A 279 44.47 -16.62 6.44
C ARG A 279 45.48 -15.49 6.23
N LEU A 280 45.26 -14.64 5.22
CA LEU A 280 46.10 -13.47 4.96
C LEU A 280 46.10 -12.51 6.17
N ASN A 281 44.92 -12.21 6.69
CA ASN A 281 44.79 -11.33 7.85
C ASN A 281 45.48 -11.91 9.09
N ALA A 282 45.20 -13.16 9.45
CA ALA A 282 45.69 -13.78 10.67
C ALA A 282 47.15 -14.18 10.62
N SER A 283 47.64 -14.78 9.49
CA SER A 283 48.98 -15.41 9.42
C SER A 283 50.03 -14.58 8.72
N VAL A 284 49.66 -13.60 7.87
CA VAL A 284 50.59 -12.76 7.10
C VAL A 284 50.63 -11.32 7.60
N LEU A 285 49.45 -10.76 7.88
CA LEU A 285 49.33 -9.39 8.35
C LEU A 285 49.25 -9.29 9.88
N GLU A 286 49.18 -10.42 10.58
CA GLU A 286 49.06 -10.54 12.04
C GLU A 286 47.98 -9.61 12.65
N LEU A 287 46.87 -9.45 11.91
CA LEU A 287 45.73 -8.61 12.32
C LEU A 287 44.86 -9.38 13.32
N THR A 288 44.30 -8.63 14.26
CA THR A 288 43.33 -9.19 15.21
C THR A 288 42.00 -9.53 14.50
N PRO A 289 41.17 -10.43 15.06
CA PRO A 289 39.83 -10.70 14.52
C PRO A 289 38.97 -9.43 14.43
N GLN A 290 39.17 -8.46 15.30
CA GLN A 290 38.54 -7.16 15.29
C GLN A 290 38.93 -6.35 14.04
N ASP A 291 40.25 -6.32 13.73
CA ASP A 291 40.75 -5.66 12.52
C ASP A 291 40.24 -6.35 11.25
N GLY A 292 40.00 -7.65 11.30
CA GLY A 292 39.37 -8.39 10.23
C GLY A 292 37.98 -7.86 9.87
N PHE A 293 37.16 -7.57 10.86
CA PHE A 293 35.86 -6.92 10.62
C PHE A 293 36.00 -5.50 10.08
N ARG A 294 36.98 -4.74 10.57
CA ARG A 294 37.25 -3.38 10.07
C ARG A 294 37.71 -3.42 8.61
N PHE A 295 38.60 -4.33 8.26
CA PHE A 295 39.05 -4.51 6.89
C PHE A 295 37.89 -4.90 5.95
N LEU A 296 37.05 -5.86 6.36
CA LEU A 296 35.87 -6.26 5.59
C LEU A 296 34.89 -5.09 5.43
N SER A 297 34.74 -4.25 6.45
CA SER A 297 33.83 -3.08 6.39
C SER A 297 34.23 -2.09 5.29
N TYR A 298 35.52 -1.85 5.07
CA TYR A 298 36.01 -0.98 3.99
C TYR A 298 35.71 -1.58 2.61
N GLY A 299 35.85 -2.89 2.45
CA GLY A 299 35.48 -3.58 1.22
C GLY A 299 33.99 -3.45 0.90
N ILE A 300 33.13 -3.66 1.91
CA ILE A 300 31.68 -3.51 1.75
C ILE A 300 31.28 -2.03 1.56
N PHE A 301 31.97 -1.10 2.18
CA PHE A 301 31.78 0.33 1.93
C PHE A 301 32.05 0.69 0.47
N ALA A 302 33.14 0.17 -0.11
CA ALA A 302 33.42 0.34 -1.53
C ALA A 302 32.29 -0.23 -2.41
N VAL A 303 31.74 -1.41 -2.06
CA VAL A 303 30.58 -1.99 -2.74
C VAL A 303 29.33 -1.11 -2.58
N ALA A 304 29.13 -0.50 -1.41
CA ALA A 304 28.02 0.43 -1.18
C ALA A 304 28.14 1.67 -2.07
N ILE A 305 29.31 2.30 -2.12
CA ILE A 305 29.56 3.45 -3.01
C ILE A 305 29.37 3.07 -4.48
N PHE A 306 29.89 1.89 -4.90
CA PHE A 306 29.71 1.39 -6.24
C PHE A 306 28.23 1.18 -6.59
N SER A 307 27.46 0.58 -5.66
CA SER A 307 26.03 0.36 -5.86
C SER A 307 25.24 1.68 -5.96
N LEU A 308 25.63 2.68 -5.19
CA LEU A 308 25.08 4.04 -5.28
C LEU A 308 25.41 4.70 -6.63
N TRP A 309 26.60 4.45 -7.18
CA TRP A 309 27.00 4.98 -8.48
C TRP A 309 26.29 4.27 -9.65
N VAL A 310 26.04 2.97 -9.54
CA VAL A 310 25.37 2.18 -10.60
C VAL A 310 23.85 2.29 -10.54
N LEU A 311 23.26 2.45 -9.35
CA LEU A 311 21.80 2.39 -9.10
C LEU A 311 21.21 3.67 -8.49
N PRO A 312 21.65 4.89 -8.86
CA PRO A 312 21.21 6.12 -8.18
C PRO A 312 19.73 6.41 -8.40
N ASP A 313 19.23 6.14 -9.61
CA ASP A 313 17.83 6.32 -9.98
C ASP A 313 16.90 5.31 -9.29
N PHE A 314 17.35 4.08 -9.06
CA PHE A 314 16.59 3.08 -8.32
C PHE A 314 16.47 3.45 -6.83
N LEU A 315 17.56 3.90 -6.22
CA LEU A 315 17.52 4.36 -4.83
C LEU A 315 16.62 5.59 -4.67
N ALA A 316 16.78 6.60 -5.54
CA ALA A 316 15.95 7.80 -5.50
C ALA A 316 14.46 7.43 -5.66
N LYS A 317 14.13 6.55 -6.59
CA LYS A 317 12.78 6.05 -6.80
C LYS A 317 12.26 5.29 -5.57
N PHE A 318 13.06 4.43 -4.98
CA PHE A 318 12.68 3.69 -3.78
C PHE A 318 12.39 4.62 -2.60
N ILE A 319 13.22 5.64 -2.38
CA ILE A 319 12.99 6.67 -1.36
C ILE A 319 11.67 7.41 -1.64
N VAL A 320 11.44 7.82 -2.88
CA VAL A 320 10.18 8.46 -3.29
C VAL A 320 8.98 7.54 -3.04
N MET A 321 9.08 6.26 -3.40
CA MET A 321 8.03 5.28 -3.14
C MET A 321 7.76 5.10 -1.64
N LEU A 322 8.80 4.99 -0.83
CA LEU A 322 8.67 4.81 0.62
C LEU A 322 8.05 6.04 1.29
N THR A 323 8.53 7.23 0.96
CA THR A 323 7.97 8.49 1.47
C THR A 323 6.53 8.69 1.01
N THR A 324 6.21 8.36 -0.24
CA THR A 324 4.83 8.44 -0.74
C THR A 324 3.91 7.49 0.03
N ARG A 325 4.30 6.25 0.26
CA ARG A 325 3.51 5.26 1.02
C ARG A 325 3.39 5.62 2.51
N PHE A 326 4.37 6.32 3.04
CA PHE A 326 4.31 6.84 4.41
C PHE A 326 3.33 8.01 4.52
N CYS A 327 3.40 8.96 3.57
CA CYS A 327 2.59 10.17 3.57
C CYS A 327 1.15 9.94 3.05
N TYR A 328 0.99 9.00 2.11
CA TYR A 328 -0.28 8.67 1.47
C TYR A 328 -0.66 7.22 1.71
N ARG A 329 -1.96 6.98 1.83
CA ARG A 329 -2.51 5.63 1.73
C ARG A 329 -2.79 5.35 0.24
N LEU A 330 -1.74 4.95 -0.48
CA LEU A 330 -1.81 4.69 -1.92
C LEU A 330 -2.46 3.33 -2.21
N HIS A 331 -3.53 3.34 -3.01
CA HIS A 331 -4.19 2.16 -3.54
C HIS A 331 -3.92 2.08 -5.04
N VAL A 332 -3.42 0.94 -5.47
CA VAL A 332 -3.13 0.69 -6.88
C VAL A 332 -4.04 -0.45 -7.36
N ARG A 333 -4.77 -0.23 -8.46
CA ARG A 333 -5.59 -1.24 -9.14
C ARG A 333 -5.20 -1.34 -10.62
N GLY A 334 -5.36 -2.51 -11.22
CA GLY A 334 -5.09 -2.72 -12.64
C GLY A 334 -3.62 -2.72 -13.03
N ILE A 335 -2.69 -2.84 -12.07
CA ILE A 335 -1.24 -2.84 -12.36
C ILE A 335 -0.85 -4.00 -13.29
N GLU A 336 -1.60 -5.09 -13.29
CA GLU A 336 -1.44 -6.24 -14.16
C GLU A 336 -1.70 -5.92 -15.65
N LYS A 337 -2.44 -4.85 -15.93
CA LYS A 337 -2.72 -4.35 -17.29
C LYS A 337 -1.53 -3.57 -17.87
N LEU A 338 -0.58 -3.18 -17.02
CA LEU A 338 0.65 -2.53 -17.47
C LEU A 338 1.59 -3.59 -18.04
N PRO A 339 2.06 -3.45 -19.31
CA PRO A 339 2.97 -4.43 -19.89
C PRO A 339 4.22 -4.59 -19.02
N PRO A 340 4.65 -5.82 -18.70
CA PRO A 340 5.83 -6.05 -17.87
C PRO A 340 7.13 -5.60 -18.54
N PHE A 341 7.15 -5.55 -19.89
CA PHE A 341 8.28 -5.15 -20.71
C PHE A 341 7.85 -4.30 -21.90
N GLY A 342 8.82 -3.69 -22.56
CA GLY A 342 8.62 -2.91 -23.78
C GLY A 342 8.00 -1.53 -23.53
N PRO A 343 7.84 -0.73 -24.57
CA PRO A 343 7.31 0.61 -24.47
C PRO A 343 5.82 0.61 -24.15
N ALA A 344 5.36 1.63 -23.40
CA ALA A 344 3.95 1.96 -23.28
C ALA A 344 3.80 3.44 -22.92
N LEU A 345 2.77 4.08 -23.46
CA LEU A 345 2.42 5.46 -23.16
C LEU A 345 1.31 5.50 -22.10
N LEU A 346 1.61 6.03 -20.91
CA LEU A 346 0.63 6.28 -19.86
C LEU A 346 -0.02 7.63 -20.08
N VAL A 347 -1.34 7.67 -20.16
CA VAL A 347 -2.12 8.90 -20.31
C VAL A 347 -2.98 9.10 -19.08
N CYS A 348 -2.71 10.19 -18.33
CA CYS A 348 -3.27 10.43 -17.01
C CYS A 348 -4.09 11.71 -16.94
N ASN A 349 -5.07 11.77 -16.02
CA ASN A 349 -5.67 13.01 -15.53
C ASN A 349 -4.69 13.76 -14.60
N HIS A 350 -4.95 15.08 -14.33
CA HIS A 350 -4.01 15.93 -13.58
C HIS A 350 -4.72 16.85 -12.58
N VAL A 351 -4.68 16.50 -11.31
CA VAL A 351 -5.38 17.21 -10.23
C VAL A 351 -4.46 17.80 -9.16
N SER A 352 -3.22 17.28 -9.04
CA SER A 352 -2.23 17.70 -8.04
C SER A 352 -0.81 17.67 -8.60
N LEU A 353 0.08 18.52 -8.10
CA LEU A 353 1.52 18.44 -8.42
C LEU A 353 2.16 17.13 -7.94
N MET A 354 1.51 16.42 -7.01
CA MET A 354 1.97 15.12 -6.53
C MET A 354 1.62 13.97 -7.49
N ASP A 355 0.80 14.19 -8.51
CA ASP A 355 0.33 13.12 -9.41
C ASP A 355 1.47 12.35 -10.08
N ALA A 356 2.51 13.05 -10.51
CA ALA A 356 3.71 12.42 -11.07
C ALA A 356 4.37 11.45 -10.07
N ILE A 357 4.48 11.88 -8.82
CA ILE A 357 5.06 11.08 -7.73
C ILE A 357 4.16 9.88 -7.41
N LEU A 358 2.83 10.07 -7.40
CA LEU A 358 1.87 9.00 -7.19
C LEU A 358 1.96 7.93 -8.29
N VAL A 359 2.07 8.33 -9.57
CA VAL A 359 2.25 7.40 -10.68
C VAL A 359 3.60 6.69 -10.61
N ILE A 360 4.70 7.40 -10.30
CA ILE A 360 6.02 6.79 -10.11
C ILE A 360 5.99 5.74 -8.98
N SER A 361 5.30 6.05 -7.88
CA SER A 361 5.22 5.18 -6.69
C SER A 361 4.24 4.02 -6.83
N SER A 362 3.34 4.07 -7.81
CA SER A 362 2.32 3.03 -8.05
C SER A 362 2.82 1.87 -8.90
N GLN A 363 3.92 2.04 -9.62
CA GLN A 363 4.51 1.06 -10.52
C GLN A 363 6.04 1.06 -10.39
N GLN A 364 6.72 0.08 -10.97
CA GLN A 364 8.15 -0.13 -10.67
C GLN A 364 9.05 -0.08 -11.90
N ARG A 365 8.46 -0.04 -13.10
CA ARG A 365 9.24 0.14 -14.33
C ARG A 365 9.81 1.56 -14.40
N ARG A 366 10.92 1.73 -15.14
CA ARG A 366 11.47 3.07 -15.43
C ARG A 366 10.46 3.84 -16.27
N ILE A 367 10.12 5.03 -15.80
CA ILE A 367 9.14 5.92 -16.41
C ILE A 367 9.77 7.28 -16.71
N ARG A 368 9.53 7.81 -17.88
CA ARG A 368 9.89 9.18 -18.28
C ARG A 368 8.63 10.04 -18.20
N MET A 369 8.63 10.97 -17.26
CA MET A 369 7.50 11.89 -17.08
C MET A 369 7.65 13.09 -18.01
N LEU A 370 6.54 13.58 -18.57
CA LEU A 370 6.50 14.86 -19.25
C LEU A 370 6.14 15.96 -18.25
N MET A 371 6.95 17.01 -18.16
CA MET A 371 6.77 18.10 -17.19
C MET A 371 6.90 19.47 -17.89
N SER A 372 6.14 20.47 -17.42
CA SER A 372 6.28 21.86 -17.85
C SER A 372 7.66 22.41 -17.46
N ARG A 373 8.33 23.05 -18.41
CA ARG A 373 9.61 23.73 -18.19
C ARG A 373 9.47 24.87 -17.20
N ASP A 374 8.40 25.64 -17.28
CA ASP A 374 8.16 26.78 -16.39
C ASP A 374 8.12 26.31 -14.92
N TYR A 375 7.52 25.13 -14.66
CA TYR A 375 7.53 24.55 -13.33
C TYR A 375 8.93 24.12 -12.89
N PHE A 376 9.71 23.52 -13.80
CA PHE A 376 11.09 23.10 -13.50
C PHE A 376 12.01 24.29 -13.19
N GLU A 377 11.90 25.35 -13.96
CA GLU A 377 12.73 26.57 -13.78
C GLU A 377 12.43 27.31 -12.47
N ASN A 378 11.18 27.25 -12.00
CA ASN A 378 10.75 27.83 -10.73
C ASN A 378 10.86 26.89 -9.52
N ALA A 379 11.30 25.64 -9.74
CA ALA A 379 11.40 24.64 -8.68
C ALA A 379 12.66 24.86 -7.82
N SER A 380 12.61 24.36 -6.57
CA SER A 380 13.75 24.37 -5.66
C SER A 380 14.94 23.59 -6.23
N TRP A 381 16.17 23.89 -5.80
CA TRP A 381 17.37 23.15 -6.20
C TRP A 381 17.23 21.63 -5.97
N PHE A 382 16.64 21.24 -4.85
CA PHE A 382 16.41 19.82 -4.52
C PHE A 382 15.45 19.16 -5.51
N THR A 383 14.33 19.84 -5.83
CA THR A 383 13.34 19.35 -6.82
C THR A 383 13.98 19.23 -8.20
N ARG A 384 14.78 20.22 -8.63
CA ARG A 384 15.49 20.15 -9.92
C ARG A 384 16.43 18.96 -9.99
N LYS A 385 17.16 18.66 -8.92
CA LYS A 385 18.07 17.50 -8.88
C LYS A 385 17.32 16.17 -8.98
N ILE A 386 16.18 16.01 -8.30
CA ILE A 386 15.32 14.84 -8.40
C ILE A 386 14.76 14.68 -9.84
N VAL A 387 14.27 15.76 -10.43
CA VAL A 387 13.73 15.79 -11.79
C VAL A 387 14.80 15.41 -12.81
N THR A 388 16.03 15.91 -12.64
CA THR A 388 17.17 15.56 -13.51
C THR A 388 17.56 14.09 -13.38
N LEU A 389 17.62 13.54 -12.15
CA LEU A 389 17.86 12.12 -11.90
C LEU A 389 16.75 11.24 -12.49
N GLY A 390 15.49 11.70 -12.48
CA GLY A 390 14.35 11.01 -13.08
C GLY A 390 14.32 11.09 -14.61
N ASN A 391 15.27 11.77 -15.24
CA ASN A 391 15.33 11.97 -16.71
C ASN A 391 13.98 12.44 -17.28
N VAL A 392 13.38 13.45 -16.65
CA VAL A 392 12.09 14.01 -17.02
C VAL A 392 12.20 14.77 -18.35
N ILE A 393 11.20 14.61 -19.21
CA ILE A 393 11.11 15.28 -20.51
C ILE A 393 10.42 16.62 -20.32
N LEU A 394 11.15 17.72 -20.54
CA LEU A 394 10.61 19.06 -20.37
C LEU A 394 9.82 19.50 -21.61
N ILE A 395 8.57 19.95 -21.38
CA ILE A 395 7.67 20.50 -22.41
C ILE A 395 7.44 21.98 -22.16
N HIS A 396 7.44 22.75 -23.22
CA HIS A 396 7.02 24.14 -23.20
C HIS A 396 5.57 24.28 -23.69
N ASN A 397 4.68 24.78 -22.84
CA ASN A 397 3.27 25.01 -23.21
C ASN A 397 3.05 26.30 -24.01
N SER A 398 3.96 27.26 -23.86
CA SER A 398 3.90 28.61 -24.47
C SER A 398 4.83 28.79 -25.67
N ASP A 399 5.53 27.72 -26.09
CA ASP A 399 6.64 27.83 -27.03
C ASP A 399 6.26 27.66 -28.50
N ASN A 400 7.18 28.14 -29.33
CA ASN A 400 7.28 27.88 -30.75
C ASN A 400 6.92 26.38 -31.01
N PRO A 401 5.98 26.09 -31.95
CA PRO A 401 5.56 24.72 -32.29
C PRO A 401 6.73 23.76 -32.59
N LYS A 402 7.87 24.28 -33.02
CA LYS A 402 9.09 23.48 -33.24
C LYS A 402 9.67 22.87 -31.98
N LYS A 403 9.70 23.61 -30.84
CA LYS A 403 10.22 23.11 -29.57
C LYS A 403 9.28 22.08 -28.95
N LEU A 404 7.95 22.31 -29.04
CA LEU A 404 6.97 21.32 -28.60
C LEU A 404 7.14 20.01 -29.40
N LEU A 405 7.28 20.09 -30.71
CA LEU A 405 7.51 18.92 -31.56
C LEU A 405 8.80 18.18 -31.18
N GLN A 406 9.86 18.91 -30.83
CA GLN A 406 11.13 18.32 -30.36
C GLN A 406 10.93 17.55 -29.05
N SER A 407 10.18 18.10 -28.07
CA SER A 407 9.87 17.41 -26.79
C SER A 407 9.06 16.14 -27.04
N LEU A 408 8.07 16.18 -27.97
CA LEU A 408 7.30 14.99 -28.34
C LEU A 408 8.17 13.93 -29.06
N LYS A 409 9.15 14.35 -29.89
CA LYS A 409 10.13 13.42 -30.46
C LYS A 409 11.01 12.78 -29.38
N THR A 410 11.46 13.53 -28.36
CA THR A 410 12.22 12.98 -27.26
C THR A 410 11.38 11.94 -26.47
N ALA A 411 10.09 12.20 -26.29
CA ALA A 411 9.16 11.24 -25.67
C ALA A 411 9.04 9.95 -26.50
N ARG A 412 9.01 10.10 -27.85
CA ARG A 412 9.01 8.96 -28.75
C ARG A 412 10.31 8.15 -28.67
N THR A 413 11.48 8.81 -28.69
CA THR A 413 12.77 8.12 -28.53
C THR A 413 12.83 7.34 -27.22
N ALA A 414 12.27 7.87 -26.13
CA ALA A 414 12.20 7.15 -24.86
C ALA A 414 11.34 5.87 -24.94
N LEU A 415 10.24 5.90 -25.70
CA LEU A 415 9.45 4.70 -26.01
C LEU A 415 10.26 3.71 -26.85
N ASP A 416 10.97 4.18 -27.90
CA ASP A 416 11.82 3.34 -28.76
C ASP A 416 12.95 2.66 -27.95
N GLU A 417 13.42 3.29 -26.88
CA GLU A 417 14.37 2.72 -25.89
C GLU A 417 13.71 1.73 -24.91
N GLY A 418 12.39 1.50 -24.99
CA GLY A 418 11.65 0.55 -24.14
C GLY A 418 11.19 1.11 -22.79
N TYR A 419 11.29 2.42 -22.56
CA TYR A 419 10.78 3.05 -21.35
C TYR A 419 9.25 3.19 -21.36
N LEU A 420 8.66 3.31 -20.18
CA LEU A 420 7.34 3.90 -20.03
C LEU A 420 7.45 5.41 -20.19
N VAL A 421 6.52 6.01 -20.89
CA VAL A 421 6.37 7.47 -20.96
C VAL A 421 5.03 7.85 -20.36
N CYS A 422 4.98 8.87 -19.52
CA CYS A 422 3.74 9.34 -18.90
C CYS A 422 3.48 10.80 -19.25
N ILE A 423 2.26 11.05 -19.70
CA ILE A 423 1.77 12.38 -20.03
C ILE A 423 0.47 12.67 -19.29
N PHE A 424 0.37 13.88 -18.72
CA PHE A 424 -0.87 14.44 -18.21
C PHE A 424 -1.57 15.16 -19.38
N ALA A 425 -2.52 14.45 -20.02
CA ALA A 425 -3.08 14.90 -21.31
C ALA A 425 -3.92 16.18 -21.22
N GLU A 426 -4.36 16.58 -20.02
CA GLU A 426 -5.02 17.87 -19.77
C GLU A 426 -4.09 19.07 -20.03
N GLY A 427 -2.79 18.86 -19.93
CA GLY A 427 -1.75 19.87 -20.17
C GLY A 427 -1.60 20.94 -19.08
N THR A 428 -2.50 20.98 -18.10
CA THR A 428 -2.44 21.84 -16.90
C THR A 428 -3.21 21.19 -15.77
N LEU A 429 -2.91 21.59 -14.53
CA LEU A 429 -3.65 21.13 -13.35
C LEU A 429 -5.13 21.55 -13.42
N SER A 430 -6.02 20.65 -13.01
CA SER A 430 -7.41 20.97 -12.81
C SER A 430 -7.57 22.01 -11.68
N ARG A 431 -8.40 23.02 -11.89
CA ARG A 431 -8.73 24.03 -10.87
C ARG A 431 -10.01 23.71 -10.10
N THR A 432 -10.78 22.74 -10.57
CA THR A 432 -12.08 22.36 -10.00
C THR A 432 -12.09 20.94 -9.44
N GLY A 433 -11.02 20.15 -9.66
CA GLY A 433 -10.98 18.72 -9.37
C GLY A 433 -11.63 17.86 -10.46
N MET A 434 -12.33 18.48 -11.41
CA MET A 434 -12.90 17.77 -12.55
C MET A 434 -11.85 17.59 -13.66
N MET A 435 -11.91 16.46 -14.36
CA MET A 435 -11.04 16.18 -15.49
C MET A 435 -11.33 17.15 -16.63
N ARG A 436 -10.28 17.74 -17.19
CA ARG A 436 -10.36 18.67 -18.31
C ARG A 436 -10.28 17.93 -19.65
N PRO A 437 -10.73 18.54 -20.75
CA PRO A 437 -10.54 17.96 -22.08
C PRO A 437 -9.07 17.66 -22.37
N PHE A 438 -8.80 16.47 -22.94
CA PHE A 438 -7.46 16.04 -23.29
C PHE A 438 -6.96 16.74 -24.55
N LYS A 439 -5.66 16.99 -24.61
CA LYS A 439 -4.97 17.55 -25.79
C LYS A 439 -4.42 16.41 -26.64
N GLN A 440 -4.41 16.61 -27.96
CA GLN A 440 -3.97 15.64 -28.97
C GLN A 440 -2.43 15.37 -28.98
N GLY A 441 -1.67 15.97 -28.07
CA GLY A 441 -0.20 15.85 -28.06
C GLY A 441 0.29 14.40 -27.94
N PHE A 442 -0.40 13.57 -27.21
CA PHE A 442 -0.01 12.17 -27.01
C PHE A 442 -0.20 11.30 -28.26
N GLU A 443 -1.20 11.59 -29.11
CA GLU A 443 -1.39 10.89 -30.40
C GLU A 443 -0.16 11.00 -31.28
N ARG A 444 0.50 12.18 -31.28
CA ARG A 444 1.72 12.42 -32.04
C ARG A 444 2.91 11.61 -31.56
N ILE A 445 2.95 11.29 -30.24
CA ILE A 445 4.03 10.47 -29.65
C ILE A 445 3.97 9.04 -30.18
N VAL A 446 2.79 8.45 -30.30
CA VAL A 446 2.61 7.05 -30.73
C VAL A 446 2.24 6.87 -32.19
N LYS A 447 2.06 7.96 -32.95
CA LYS A 447 1.67 7.90 -34.37
C LYS A 447 2.63 7.03 -35.19
N GLY A 448 2.06 6.03 -35.88
CA GLY A 448 2.82 5.11 -36.74
C GLY A 448 3.62 4.06 -35.98
N THR A 449 3.18 3.71 -34.75
CA THR A 449 3.73 2.61 -33.95
C THR A 449 2.65 1.67 -33.52
N ASP A 450 3.06 0.52 -32.96
CA ASP A 450 2.19 -0.44 -32.24
C ASP A 450 2.29 -0.30 -30.71
N TYR A 451 2.81 0.84 -30.20
CA TYR A 451 2.99 1.04 -28.78
C TYR A 451 1.64 1.23 -28.08
N PRO A 452 1.32 0.44 -27.04
CA PRO A 452 0.05 0.55 -26.36
C PRO A 452 -0.08 1.85 -25.57
N ILE A 453 -1.28 2.42 -25.58
CA ILE A 453 -1.68 3.52 -24.72
C ILE A 453 -2.37 2.93 -23.51
N ILE A 454 -1.88 3.22 -22.30
CA ILE A 454 -2.46 2.77 -21.06
C ILE A 454 -3.17 3.97 -20.39
N PRO A 455 -4.50 3.96 -20.34
CA PRO A 455 -5.23 4.99 -19.60
C PRO A 455 -4.99 4.83 -18.10
N VAL A 456 -4.75 5.93 -17.41
CA VAL A 456 -4.49 5.95 -15.96
C VAL A 456 -5.34 7.02 -15.29
N TYR A 457 -6.07 6.65 -14.24
CA TYR A 457 -6.83 7.58 -13.43
C TYR A 457 -6.25 7.72 -12.03
N ILE A 458 -6.05 8.96 -11.58
CA ILE A 458 -5.59 9.31 -10.24
C ILE A 458 -6.77 9.87 -9.48
N GLY A 459 -7.23 9.10 -8.49
CA GLY A 459 -8.37 9.44 -7.64
C GLY A 459 -7.96 9.89 -6.25
N GLY A 460 -8.78 10.75 -5.63
CA GLY A 460 -8.56 11.23 -4.27
C GLY A 460 -7.47 12.29 -4.12
N ALA A 461 -6.70 12.62 -5.15
CA ALA A 461 -5.63 13.62 -5.06
C ALA A 461 -6.14 15.07 -4.94
N TRP A 462 -7.40 15.33 -5.30
CA TRP A 462 -8.06 16.61 -5.07
C TRP A 462 -8.30 16.85 -3.58
N GLY A 463 -7.83 17.95 -3.07
CA GLY A 463 -7.83 18.24 -1.62
C GLY A 463 -6.56 17.79 -0.89
N SER A 464 -5.69 17.01 -1.55
CA SER A 464 -4.36 16.69 -1.04
C SER A 464 -3.38 17.86 -1.17
N VAL A 465 -2.17 17.65 -0.67
CA VAL A 465 -1.05 18.60 -0.80
C VAL A 465 -0.88 19.02 -2.27
N SER A 466 -0.75 20.31 -2.52
CA SER A 466 -0.47 20.87 -3.85
C SER A 466 -1.58 20.72 -4.91
N SER A 467 -2.83 20.61 -4.51
CA SER A 467 -4.00 20.79 -5.39
C SER A 467 -4.58 22.20 -5.27
N TYR A 468 -5.38 22.62 -6.25
CA TYR A 468 -6.10 23.92 -6.22
C TYR A 468 -7.32 23.95 -5.28
N TYR A 469 -7.54 22.94 -4.46
CA TYR A 469 -8.73 22.77 -3.63
C TYR A 469 -9.09 23.98 -2.73
N ARG A 470 -8.10 24.78 -2.32
CA ARG A 470 -8.27 25.99 -1.51
C ARG A 470 -7.59 27.21 -2.15
N GLY A 471 -7.61 27.31 -3.46
CA GLY A 471 -6.95 28.37 -4.21
C GLY A 471 -5.59 27.91 -4.77
N MET A 472 -4.58 28.79 -4.79
CA MET A 472 -3.28 28.43 -5.37
C MET A 472 -2.66 27.20 -4.69
N PRO A 473 -2.03 26.28 -5.46
CA PRO A 473 -1.37 25.11 -4.91
C PRO A 473 -0.17 25.52 -4.07
N LYS A 474 -0.43 25.77 -2.81
CA LYS A 474 0.62 25.90 -1.79
C LYS A 474 0.83 24.53 -1.19
N VAL A 475 2.09 24.19 -0.88
CA VAL A 475 2.40 23.01 -0.07
C VAL A 475 1.67 23.19 1.26
N GLN A 476 0.50 22.61 1.37
CA GLN A 476 -0.25 22.58 2.62
C GLN A 476 0.34 21.44 3.44
N LEU A 477 0.85 21.73 4.61
CA LEU A 477 1.25 20.73 5.59
C LEU A 477 0.05 19.78 5.79
N PHE A 478 0.34 18.48 5.76
CA PHE A 478 -0.62 17.39 5.81
C PHE A 478 -1.73 17.65 6.82
N HIS A 479 -2.93 17.91 6.34
CA HIS A 479 -4.10 18.08 7.19
C HIS A 479 -4.57 16.72 7.74
N ASP A 480 -4.35 15.66 6.96
CA ASP A 480 -4.63 14.28 7.34
C ASP A 480 -3.39 13.42 7.03
N PHE A 481 -2.75 12.90 8.05
CA PHE A 481 -1.66 11.94 7.89
C PHE A 481 -2.17 10.69 7.17
N ARG A 482 -1.43 10.21 6.15
CA ARG A 482 -1.82 9.11 5.27
C ARG A 482 -3.10 9.37 4.47
N TYR A 483 -3.12 10.50 3.79
CA TYR A 483 -4.20 10.89 2.91
C TYR A 483 -4.50 9.81 1.85
N PRO A 484 -5.78 9.37 1.70
CA PRO A 484 -6.13 8.28 0.80
C PRO A 484 -6.14 8.74 -0.65
N VAL A 485 -5.33 8.07 -1.49
CA VAL A 485 -5.27 8.29 -2.93
C VAL A 485 -5.28 6.95 -3.65
N SER A 486 -5.77 6.92 -4.88
CA SER A 486 -5.78 5.74 -5.72
C SER A 486 -5.19 6.00 -7.10
N VAL A 487 -4.55 4.99 -7.67
CA VAL A 487 -4.05 5.00 -9.06
C VAL A 487 -4.61 3.75 -9.75
N HIS A 488 -5.36 3.96 -10.81
CA HIS A 488 -6.02 2.91 -11.58
C HIS A 488 -5.44 2.83 -12.98
N PHE A 489 -4.97 1.65 -13.37
CA PHE A 489 -4.50 1.36 -14.72
C PHE A 489 -5.60 0.66 -15.51
N GLY A 490 -5.93 1.18 -16.70
CA GLY A 490 -6.90 0.61 -17.61
C GLY A 490 -6.31 -0.40 -18.58
N ALA A 491 -7.17 -1.03 -19.38
CA ALA A 491 -6.76 -1.91 -20.45
C ALA A 491 -5.96 -1.14 -21.50
N ALA A 492 -5.01 -1.82 -22.16
CA ALA A 492 -4.21 -1.25 -23.22
C ALA A 492 -5.10 -0.90 -24.42
N LEU A 493 -4.97 0.33 -24.90
CA LEU A 493 -5.60 0.83 -26.10
C LEU A 493 -4.59 0.84 -27.26
N ALA A 494 -5.08 0.76 -28.48
CA ALA A 494 -4.24 0.84 -29.67
C ALA A 494 -3.59 2.22 -29.82
N SER A 495 -2.43 2.29 -30.46
CA SER A 495 -1.73 3.55 -30.78
C SER A 495 -2.52 4.48 -31.73
N THR A 496 -3.54 3.94 -32.39
CA THR A 496 -4.46 4.66 -33.27
C THR A 496 -5.67 5.25 -32.54
N SER A 497 -5.84 4.97 -31.23
CA SER A 497 -6.97 5.48 -30.46
C SER A 497 -6.98 7.01 -30.40
N THR A 498 -8.17 7.56 -30.56
CA THR A 498 -8.40 9.00 -30.56
C THR A 498 -8.35 9.60 -29.17
N THR A 499 -8.15 10.90 -29.09
CA THR A 499 -8.17 11.65 -27.81
C THR A 499 -9.47 11.42 -27.04
N PHE A 500 -10.60 11.33 -27.72
CA PHE A 500 -11.91 11.06 -27.09
C PHE A 500 -11.97 9.67 -26.47
N GLU A 501 -11.57 8.62 -27.20
CA GLU A 501 -11.56 7.24 -26.71
C GLU A 501 -10.64 7.08 -25.47
N VAL A 502 -9.46 7.69 -25.51
CA VAL A 502 -8.52 7.63 -24.38
C VAL A 502 -9.07 8.41 -23.18
N GLN A 503 -9.66 9.59 -23.41
CA GLN A 503 -10.30 10.37 -22.34
C GLN A 503 -11.46 9.61 -21.74
N GLN A 504 -12.29 8.95 -22.54
CA GLN A 504 -13.40 8.13 -22.08
C GLN A 504 -12.88 6.97 -21.21
N ALA A 505 -11.87 6.25 -21.66
CA ALA A 505 -11.26 5.15 -20.91
C ALA A 505 -10.69 5.63 -19.56
N VAL A 506 -10.03 6.80 -19.50
CA VAL A 506 -9.59 7.39 -18.23
C VAL A 506 -10.77 7.78 -17.34
N SER A 507 -11.87 8.31 -17.94
CA SER A 507 -13.08 8.66 -17.22
C SER A 507 -13.78 7.43 -16.61
N GLU A 508 -13.82 6.32 -17.34
CA GLU A 508 -14.39 5.06 -16.86
C GLU A 508 -13.64 4.52 -15.63
N LEU A 509 -12.32 4.68 -15.56
CA LEU A 509 -11.52 4.31 -14.38
C LEU A 509 -11.86 5.15 -13.14
N SER A 510 -12.48 6.31 -13.31
CA SER A 510 -12.95 7.12 -12.18
C SER A 510 -14.03 6.41 -11.38
N VAL A 511 -14.83 5.57 -12.02
CA VAL A 511 -15.87 4.75 -11.37
C VAL A 511 -15.25 3.79 -10.36
N ASP A 512 -14.17 3.09 -10.76
CA ASP A 512 -13.42 2.19 -9.87
C ASP A 512 -12.83 2.93 -8.67
N SER A 513 -12.34 4.15 -8.90
CA SER A 513 -11.86 5.02 -7.82
C SER A 513 -12.98 5.44 -6.87
N PHE A 514 -14.14 5.74 -7.42
CA PHE A 514 -15.33 6.12 -6.66
C PHE A 514 -15.83 4.97 -5.78
N GLU A 515 -15.83 3.74 -6.27
CA GLU A 515 -16.17 2.54 -5.49
C GLU A 515 -15.19 2.33 -4.31
N LEU A 516 -13.90 2.58 -4.50
CA LEU A 516 -12.92 2.56 -3.40
C LEU A 516 -13.21 3.61 -2.32
N VAL A 517 -13.69 4.79 -2.71
CA VAL A 517 -14.13 5.84 -1.79
C VAL A 517 -15.38 5.37 -1.04
N LYS A 518 -16.32 4.70 -1.72
CA LYS A 518 -17.54 4.13 -1.13
C LYS A 518 -17.23 3.17 0.02
N GLU A 519 -16.32 2.20 -0.20
CA GLU A 519 -15.92 1.23 0.83
C GLU A 519 -15.43 1.87 2.15
N ARG A 520 -14.96 3.12 2.09
CA ARG A 520 -14.39 3.86 3.21
C ARG A 520 -15.31 4.95 3.77
N ARG A 521 -16.38 5.26 3.08
CA ARG A 521 -17.34 6.27 3.54
C ARG A 521 -17.90 5.87 4.88
N LYS A 522 -18.09 6.85 5.71
CA LYS A 522 -18.79 6.71 6.99
C LYS A 522 -20.26 7.09 6.79
N SER A 523 -21.10 6.78 7.77
CA SER A 523 -22.49 7.21 7.74
C SER A 523 -22.63 8.73 7.90
N LEU A 524 -23.76 9.29 7.49
CA LEU A 524 -24.10 10.70 7.71
C LEU A 524 -23.99 11.10 9.18
N GLY A 525 -24.46 10.24 10.09
CA GLY A 525 -24.34 10.47 11.53
C GLY A 525 -22.89 10.57 12.00
N HIS A 526 -22.00 9.75 11.43
CA HIS A 526 -20.56 9.81 11.73
C HIS A 526 -19.93 11.13 11.26
N GLU A 527 -20.24 11.54 10.03
CA GLU A 527 -19.71 12.80 9.47
C GLU A 527 -20.27 14.01 10.22
N PHE A 528 -21.54 13.99 10.60
CA PHE A 528 -22.14 15.07 11.40
C PHE A 528 -21.48 15.19 12.78
N ILE A 529 -21.26 14.09 13.51
CA ILE A 529 -20.60 14.12 14.83
C ILE A 529 -19.19 14.73 14.69
N ASN A 530 -18.44 14.34 13.66
CA ASN A 530 -17.10 14.88 13.41
C ASN A 530 -17.14 16.38 13.07
N SER A 531 -18.10 16.80 12.26
CA SER A 531 -18.32 18.21 11.91
C SER A 531 -18.70 19.02 13.14
N ALA A 532 -19.64 18.53 13.95
CA ALA A 532 -20.10 19.20 15.15
C ALA A 532 -18.96 19.36 16.19
N ARG A 533 -18.11 18.35 16.36
CA ARG A 533 -16.94 18.43 17.24
C ARG A 533 -15.91 19.47 16.79
N ARG A 534 -15.72 19.62 15.47
CA ARG A 534 -14.79 20.61 14.90
C ARG A 534 -15.32 22.04 14.98
N ASN A 535 -16.63 22.21 14.83
CA ASN A 535 -17.28 23.50 14.76
C ASN A 535 -18.12 23.82 16.00
N TRP A 536 -17.79 23.27 17.16
CA TRP A 536 -18.58 23.21 18.38
C TRP A 536 -19.35 24.48 18.75
N ASN A 537 -18.67 25.63 18.71
CA ASN A 537 -19.22 26.92 19.12
C ASN A 537 -19.81 27.73 17.95
N LYS A 538 -19.78 27.19 16.72
CA LYS A 538 -20.29 27.86 15.54
C LYS A 538 -21.79 27.64 15.42
N LEU A 539 -22.52 28.66 14.93
CA LEU A 539 -23.96 28.55 14.61
C LEU A 539 -24.11 27.45 13.51
N ALA A 540 -24.96 26.46 13.79
CA ALA A 540 -25.30 25.39 12.86
C ALA A 540 -26.60 25.70 12.10
N ILE A 541 -27.63 26.04 12.84
CA ILE A 541 -28.96 26.29 12.29
C ILE A 541 -29.68 27.43 13.05
N ALA A 542 -30.36 28.26 12.32
CA ALA A 542 -31.32 29.24 12.84
C ALA A 542 -32.62 29.15 12.05
N ASP A 543 -33.75 29.50 12.65
CA ASP A 543 -35.06 29.48 11.99
C ASP A 543 -35.90 30.72 12.29
N SER A 544 -37.01 30.89 11.55
CA SER A 544 -37.91 32.04 11.67
C SER A 544 -38.64 32.14 13.03
N SER A 545 -38.56 31.11 13.89
CA SER A 545 -39.03 31.16 15.27
C SER A 545 -38.07 31.89 16.21
N GLY A 546 -36.93 32.34 15.72
CA GLY A 546 -35.85 32.96 16.49
C GLY A 546 -34.95 31.94 17.23
N LYS A 547 -35.11 30.64 16.98
CA LYS A 547 -34.31 29.61 17.61
C LYS A 547 -32.96 29.45 16.89
N GLU A 548 -31.90 29.61 17.63
CA GLU A 548 -30.51 29.46 17.16
C GLU A 548 -29.84 28.32 17.88
N LEU A 549 -29.22 27.41 17.16
CA LEU A 549 -28.47 26.28 17.73
C LEU A 549 -27.06 26.23 17.17
N LYS A 550 -26.08 26.21 18.06
CA LYS A 550 -24.69 25.92 17.72
C LYS A 550 -24.50 24.44 17.43
N TYR A 551 -23.43 24.09 16.71
CA TYR A 551 -23.13 22.68 16.37
C TYR A 551 -23.08 21.75 17.58
N GLY A 552 -22.46 22.18 18.68
CA GLY A 552 -22.42 21.41 19.94
C GLY A 552 -23.80 21.25 20.57
N GLU A 553 -24.59 22.31 20.58
CA GLU A 553 -25.96 22.30 21.12
C GLU A 553 -26.89 21.42 20.27
N LEU A 554 -26.77 21.53 18.94
CA LEU A 554 -27.53 20.70 18.01
C LEU A 554 -27.19 19.19 18.21
N LEU A 555 -25.92 18.85 18.37
CA LEU A 555 -25.50 17.46 18.64
C LEU A 555 -26.03 16.96 19.98
N ILE A 556 -25.92 17.76 21.06
CA ILE A 556 -26.42 17.37 22.37
C ILE A 556 -27.92 17.17 22.33
N ALA A 557 -28.67 18.12 21.76
CA ALA A 557 -30.15 18.05 21.68
C ALA A 557 -30.59 16.83 20.83
N SER A 558 -29.90 16.54 19.73
CA SER A 558 -30.19 15.36 18.89
C SER A 558 -29.91 14.05 19.62
N LEU A 559 -28.86 13.98 20.44
CA LEU A 559 -28.57 12.79 21.24
C LEU A 559 -29.59 12.59 22.37
N ILE A 560 -30.03 13.66 23.03
CA ILE A 560 -31.09 13.61 24.05
C ILE A 560 -32.39 13.12 23.41
N LEU A 561 -32.77 13.74 22.29
CA LEU A 561 -33.99 13.39 21.56
C LEU A 561 -33.97 11.92 21.13
N ARG A 562 -32.87 11.45 20.59
CA ARG A 562 -32.67 10.04 20.24
C ARG A 562 -32.84 9.11 21.44
N ASP A 563 -32.18 9.42 22.56
CA ASP A 563 -32.21 8.58 23.75
C ASP A 563 -33.63 8.55 24.38
N ARG A 564 -34.48 9.57 24.12
CA ARG A 564 -35.90 9.64 24.53
C ARG A 564 -36.86 8.96 23.55
N ILE A 565 -36.57 8.94 22.24
CA ILE A 565 -37.34 8.23 21.23
C ILE A 565 -37.16 6.71 21.35
N ARG A 566 -35.93 6.27 21.60
CA ARG A 566 -35.58 4.85 21.59
C ARG A 566 -36.48 3.96 22.46
N PRO A 567 -36.80 4.27 23.72
CA PRO A 567 -37.70 3.45 24.55
C PRO A 567 -39.17 3.48 24.12
N LEU A 568 -39.58 4.45 23.30
CA LEU A 568 -40.96 4.62 22.79
C LEU A 568 -41.19 3.96 21.43
N THR A 569 -40.15 3.32 20.87
CA THR A 569 -40.15 2.64 19.57
C THR A 569 -39.61 1.22 19.72
N THR A 570 -40.01 0.32 18.84
CA THR A 570 -39.50 -1.04 18.84
C THR A 570 -38.19 -1.17 18.07
N ASP A 571 -37.32 -2.11 18.43
CA ASP A 571 -36.05 -2.36 17.72
C ASP A 571 -36.25 -2.83 16.26
N SER A 572 -37.39 -3.42 15.97
CA SER A 572 -37.77 -3.88 14.61
C SER A 572 -38.21 -2.74 13.72
N GLU A 573 -38.57 -1.56 14.26
CA GLU A 573 -39.05 -0.42 13.51
C GLU A 573 -37.86 0.33 12.91
N GLN A 574 -37.67 0.20 11.60
CA GLN A 574 -36.57 0.85 10.90
C GLN A 574 -36.95 2.28 10.41
N ASN A 575 -38.18 2.50 10.03
CA ASN A 575 -38.66 3.73 9.39
C ASN A 575 -39.41 4.61 10.39
N ILE A 576 -38.98 5.84 10.57
CA ILE A 576 -39.64 6.85 11.44
C ILE A 576 -40.13 7.98 10.57
N GLY A 577 -41.45 8.23 10.64
CA GLY A 577 -42.07 9.36 9.95
C GLY A 577 -41.70 10.69 10.61
N ILE A 578 -41.43 11.69 9.80
CA ILE A 578 -41.15 13.07 10.26
C ILE A 578 -42.10 13.99 9.56
N LEU A 579 -43.06 14.55 10.32
CA LEU A 579 -44.08 15.48 9.84
C LEU A 579 -43.86 16.83 10.51
N LEU A 580 -42.90 17.60 10.02
CA LEU A 580 -42.47 18.87 10.62
C LEU A 580 -42.12 19.89 9.53
N PRO A 581 -42.35 21.20 9.80
CA PRO A 581 -41.91 22.23 8.88
C PRO A 581 -40.39 22.35 8.87
N THR A 582 -39.85 22.94 7.80
CA THR A 582 -38.42 23.24 7.69
C THR A 582 -37.98 24.14 8.84
N GLY A 583 -37.02 23.67 9.64
CA GLY A 583 -36.55 24.42 10.80
C GLY A 583 -35.72 23.55 11.77
N SER A 584 -35.41 24.13 12.91
CA SER A 584 -34.61 23.49 13.96
C SER A 584 -35.24 22.21 14.50
N GLY A 585 -36.56 22.13 14.61
CA GLY A 585 -37.31 20.96 15.06
C GLY A 585 -37.16 19.77 14.09
N SER A 586 -37.38 20.02 12.79
CA SER A 586 -37.20 19.01 11.76
C SER A 586 -35.75 18.54 11.65
N ALA A 587 -34.80 19.46 11.80
CA ALA A 587 -33.36 19.12 11.84
C ALA A 587 -33.04 18.21 13.01
N LEU A 588 -33.52 18.49 14.22
CA LEU A 588 -33.33 17.66 15.41
C LEU A 588 -33.94 16.28 15.22
N ALA A 589 -35.17 16.17 14.68
CA ALA A 589 -35.83 14.89 14.42
C ALA A 589 -35.06 14.03 13.42
N ASN A 590 -34.63 14.61 12.29
CA ASN A 590 -33.81 13.91 11.28
C ASN A 590 -32.46 13.46 11.84
N LEU A 591 -31.77 14.31 12.61
CA LEU A 591 -30.50 13.97 13.23
C LEU A 591 -30.66 12.88 14.30
N ALA A 592 -31.68 12.96 15.16
CA ALA A 592 -31.94 11.96 16.18
C ALA A 592 -32.19 10.59 15.56
N THR A 593 -33.00 10.52 14.51
CA THR A 593 -33.31 9.31 13.75
C THR A 593 -32.04 8.73 13.09
N THR A 594 -31.26 9.58 12.42
CA THR A 594 -29.98 9.14 11.79
C THR A 594 -28.93 8.68 12.82
N LEU A 595 -28.85 9.35 13.98
CA LEU A 595 -27.93 8.95 15.06
C LEU A 595 -28.35 7.64 15.75
N ASP A 596 -29.62 7.23 15.60
CA ASP A 596 -30.12 5.93 16.05
C ASP A 596 -29.98 4.83 14.99
N ASN A 597 -29.40 5.16 13.83
CA ASN A 597 -29.26 4.28 12.65
C ASN A 597 -30.63 3.80 12.12
N ARG A 598 -31.61 4.64 12.15
CA ARG A 598 -32.94 4.45 11.58
C ARG A 598 -33.13 5.35 10.37
N VAL A 599 -34.12 5.02 9.56
CA VAL A 599 -34.45 5.71 8.31
C VAL A 599 -35.49 6.81 8.60
N GLY A 600 -35.10 8.06 8.40
CA GLY A 600 -36.03 9.18 8.49
C GLY A 600 -36.86 9.31 7.21
N VAL A 601 -38.18 9.27 7.33
CA VAL A 601 -39.12 9.48 6.23
C VAL A 601 -39.78 10.83 6.40
N ASN A 602 -39.31 11.85 5.66
CA ASN A 602 -39.89 13.18 5.70
C ASN A 602 -41.20 13.19 4.92
N LEU A 603 -42.31 13.31 5.61
CA LEU A 603 -43.67 13.30 5.03
C LEU A 603 -43.99 14.66 4.42
N ASN A 604 -44.54 14.65 3.20
CA ASN A 604 -44.92 15.86 2.48
C ASN A 604 -46.26 16.43 3.00
N TYR A 605 -46.18 17.40 3.87
CA TYR A 605 -47.34 18.07 4.46
C TYR A 605 -48.10 18.98 3.47
N THR A 606 -47.59 19.18 2.26
CA THR A 606 -48.29 19.92 1.20
C THR A 606 -49.08 19.02 0.24
N ALA A 607 -48.90 17.70 0.38
CA ALA A 607 -49.59 16.71 -0.41
C ALA A 607 -50.98 16.36 0.17
N PRO A 608 -51.91 15.84 -0.62
CA PRO A 608 -53.19 15.35 -0.12
C PRO A 608 -53.03 14.30 0.98
N ALA A 609 -53.94 14.27 1.97
CA ALA A 609 -53.90 13.31 3.09
C ALA A 609 -53.80 11.84 2.64
N ALA A 610 -54.48 11.47 1.55
CA ALA A 610 -54.41 10.14 0.96
C ALA A 610 -52.98 9.76 0.50
N SER A 611 -52.24 10.73 -0.05
CA SER A 611 -50.85 10.50 -0.46
C SER A 611 -49.91 10.32 0.74
N VAL A 612 -50.17 11.03 1.82
CA VAL A 612 -49.42 10.89 3.09
C VAL A 612 -49.72 9.54 3.72
N GLY A 613 -50.98 9.11 3.74
CA GLY A 613 -51.40 7.79 4.21
C GLY A 613 -50.72 6.66 3.40
N SER A 614 -50.76 6.78 2.07
CA SER A 614 -50.06 5.81 1.19
C SER A 614 -48.57 5.76 1.47
N ALA A 615 -47.92 6.89 1.72
CA ALA A 615 -46.49 6.90 2.06
C ALA A 615 -46.20 6.22 3.41
N GLN A 616 -47.10 6.39 4.39
CA GLN A 616 -47.01 5.72 5.69
C GLN A 616 -47.16 4.20 5.54
N GLU A 617 -48.11 3.74 4.75
CA GLU A 617 -48.32 2.30 4.47
C GLU A 617 -47.16 1.68 3.72
N GLN A 618 -46.68 2.30 2.62
CA GLN A 618 -45.55 1.83 1.84
C GLN A 618 -44.26 1.68 2.66
N CYS A 619 -44.06 2.56 3.63
CA CYS A 619 -42.88 2.56 4.50
C CYS A 619 -43.12 1.84 5.84
N GLU A 620 -44.29 1.26 6.06
CA GLU A 620 -44.67 0.59 7.34
C GLU A 620 -44.40 1.49 8.56
N ILE A 621 -44.72 2.79 8.46
CA ILE A 621 -44.43 3.76 9.50
C ILE A 621 -45.41 3.56 10.67
N LYS A 622 -44.87 3.19 11.83
CA LYS A 622 -45.62 3.01 13.08
C LYS A 622 -45.51 4.24 13.99
N THR A 623 -44.36 4.95 13.90
CA THR A 623 -44.10 6.13 14.73
C THR A 623 -43.90 7.37 13.84
N VAL A 624 -44.58 8.47 14.18
CA VAL A 624 -44.41 9.80 13.56
C VAL A 624 -43.94 10.82 14.59
N LEU A 625 -42.85 11.53 14.26
CA LEU A 625 -42.38 12.70 15.00
C LEU A 625 -43.00 13.96 14.44
N THR A 626 -43.67 14.73 15.30
CA THR A 626 -44.36 15.98 14.91
C THR A 626 -44.34 17.03 16.00
N SER A 627 -45.05 18.14 15.81
CA SER A 627 -45.23 19.25 16.76
C SER A 627 -46.72 19.58 16.85
N ARG A 628 -47.24 19.82 18.07
CA ARG A 628 -48.64 20.25 18.28
C ARG A 628 -48.92 21.55 17.56
N ALA A 629 -48.05 22.53 17.74
CA ALA A 629 -48.16 23.83 17.11
C ALA A 629 -48.13 23.77 15.58
N PHE A 630 -47.52 22.74 14.98
CA PHE A 630 -47.54 22.53 13.55
C PHE A 630 -48.82 21.87 13.08
N LEU A 631 -49.31 20.86 13.81
CA LEU A 631 -50.57 20.17 13.46
C LEU A 631 -51.77 21.09 13.48
N GLU A 632 -51.83 22.05 14.39
CA GLU A 632 -52.91 23.05 14.45
C GLU A 632 -53.06 23.88 13.17
N ARG A 633 -51.99 23.93 12.35
CA ARG A 633 -51.96 24.68 11.09
C ARG A 633 -52.22 23.81 9.87
N LEU A 634 -52.36 22.51 10.06
CA LEU A 634 -52.51 21.54 8.98
C LEU A 634 -53.97 21.05 8.96
N PRO A 635 -54.52 20.68 7.77
CA PRO A 635 -55.76 19.90 7.69
C PRO A 635 -55.59 18.56 8.38
N GLU A 636 -56.66 17.82 8.57
CA GLU A 636 -56.62 16.49 9.15
C GLU A 636 -55.71 15.56 8.32
N PHE A 637 -54.63 15.11 8.94
CA PHE A 637 -53.71 14.12 8.40
C PHE A 637 -53.89 12.78 9.11
N PRO A 638 -53.78 11.64 8.39
CA PRO A 638 -53.74 10.34 9.02
C PRO A 638 -52.46 10.22 9.86
N LEU A 639 -52.62 10.11 11.18
CA LEU A 639 -51.53 9.92 12.11
C LEU A 639 -51.60 8.52 12.69
N PRO A 640 -50.47 7.79 12.86
CA PRO A 640 -50.44 6.49 13.54
C PRO A 640 -50.69 6.69 15.05
N GLU A 641 -51.06 5.60 15.72
CA GLU A 641 -51.28 5.59 17.18
C GLU A 641 -50.06 6.09 17.95
N ASN A 642 -48.87 5.74 17.50
CA ASN A 642 -47.62 6.19 18.12
C ASN A 642 -47.13 7.50 17.50
N THR A 643 -47.86 8.58 17.78
CA THR A 643 -47.46 9.93 17.41
C THR A 643 -46.73 10.63 18.54
N LEU A 644 -45.46 10.97 18.33
CA LEU A 644 -44.59 11.57 19.32
C LEU A 644 -44.39 13.07 19.06
N TYR A 645 -44.66 13.89 20.08
CA TYR A 645 -44.56 15.33 19.99
C TYR A 645 -43.21 15.83 20.50
N LEU A 646 -42.55 16.69 19.72
CA LEU A 646 -41.25 17.24 20.11
C LEU A 646 -41.31 18.06 21.39
N GLU A 647 -42.45 18.71 21.65
CA GLU A 647 -42.69 19.48 22.86
C GLU A 647 -42.58 18.60 24.11
N ASP A 648 -43.16 17.41 24.08
CA ASP A 648 -43.09 16.44 25.19
C ASP A 648 -41.70 15.82 25.34
N LEU A 649 -41.10 15.43 24.20
CA LEU A 649 -39.80 14.81 24.17
C LEU A 649 -38.65 15.74 24.59
N LEU A 650 -38.83 17.06 24.44
CA LEU A 650 -37.83 18.08 24.81
C LEU A 650 -38.19 18.85 26.08
N SER A 651 -39.34 18.52 26.73
CA SER A 651 -39.65 19.03 28.06
C SER A 651 -38.74 18.42 29.13
N ASP A 652 -38.65 19.09 30.27
CA ASP A 652 -38.01 18.59 31.51
C ASP A 652 -36.62 17.98 31.37
N ILE A 653 -35.78 18.57 30.47
CA ILE A 653 -34.37 18.15 30.35
C ILE A 653 -33.59 18.68 31.56
N SER A 654 -33.18 17.77 32.44
CA SER A 654 -32.41 18.11 33.62
C SER A 654 -31.00 18.61 33.29
N GLY A 655 -30.44 19.46 34.17
CA GLY A 655 -29.06 19.93 34.02
C GLY A 655 -28.04 18.78 34.06
N SER A 656 -28.31 17.74 34.82
CA SER A 656 -27.46 16.52 34.88
C SER A 656 -27.49 15.72 33.57
N GLU A 657 -28.66 15.61 32.92
CA GLU A 657 -28.81 14.96 31.61
C GLU A 657 -28.05 15.73 30.53
N LYS A 658 -28.14 17.06 30.52
CA LYS A 658 -27.36 17.91 29.63
C LYS A 658 -25.87 17.74 29.82
N LEU A 659 -25.37 17.75 31.05
CA LEU A 659 -23.97 17.60 31.37
C LEU A 659 -23.44 16.20 30.99
N ARG A 660 -24.18 15.15 31.31
CA ARG A 660 -23.84 13.78 30.92
C ARG A 660 -23.75 13.63 29.39
N THR A 661 -24.72 14.17 28.68
CA THR A 661 -24.76 14.10 27.21
C THR A 661 -23.66 14.97 26.59
N PHE A 662 -23.33 16.12 27.16
CA PHE A 662 -22.20 16.95 26.76
C PHE A 662 -20.88 16.16 26.86
N LEU A 663 -20.61 15.54 28.02
CA LEU A 663 -19.40 14.72 28.20
C LEU A 663 -19.36 13.54 27.22
N LYS A 664 -20.49 12.86 27.03
CA LYS A 664 -20.66 11.78 26.07
C LYS A 664 -20.38 12.26 24.64
N ALA A 665 -20.99 13.37 24.22
CA ALA A 665 -20.81 13.95 22.89
C ALA A 665 -19.37 14.37 22.62
N ARG A 666 -18.65 14.86 23.62
CA ARG A 666 -17.28 15.38 23.47
C ARG A 666 -16.20 14.32 23.55
N LEU A 667 -16.34 13.35 24.46
CA LEU A 667 -15.28 12.41 24.84
C LEU A 667 -15.45 10.99 24.27
N SER A 668 -16.70 10.54 24.05
CA SER A 668 -16.92 9.15 23.59
C SER A 668 -16.48 8.92 22.16
N PRO A 669 -15.94 7.75 21.82
CA PRO A 669 -15.73 7.37 20.41
C PRO A 669 -17.01 7.49 19.59
N VAL A 670 -16.90 7.97 18.33
CA VAL A 670 -18.07 8.17 17.46
C VAL A 670 -18.91 6.91 17.30
N ARG A 671 -18.26 5.74 17.21
CA ARG A 671 -18.94 4.44 17.15
C ARG A 671 -19.88 4.18 18.31
N LEU A 672 -19.49 4.57 19.53
CA LEU A 672 -20.34 4.41 20.73
C LEU A 672 -21.51 5.37 20.71
N LEU A 673 -21.32 6.58 20.19
CA LEU A 673 -22.42 7.54 19.98
C LEU A 673 -23.47 7.03 18.98
N LEU A 674 -23.07 6.22 18.02
CA LEU A 674 -23.95 5.58 17.04
C LEU A 674 -24.48 4.20 17.51
N GLY A 675 -24.47 3.93 18.81
CA GLY A 675 -25.03 2.69 19.38
C GLY A 675 -24.20 1.43 19.14
N GLY A 676 -22.93 1.55 18.73
CA GLY A 676 -22.01 0.42 18.52
C GLY A 676 -22.27 -0.38 17.24
N LYS A 677 -23.38 -0.18 16.54
CA LYS A 677 -23.70 -0.86 15.26
C LYS A 677 -22.72 -0.41 14.16
N LYS A 678 -22.37 -1.35 13.28
CA LYS A 678 -21.60 -1.03 12.08
C LYS A 678 -22.59 -0.66 10.98
N VAL A 679 -22.64 0.62 10.65
CA VAL A 679 -23.40 1.14 9.51
C VAL A 679 -22.51 1.07 8.28
N VAL A 680 -23.03 0.47 7.20
CA VAL A 680 -22.35 0.43 5.91
C VAL A 680 -22.84 1.55 5.01
N PRO A 681 -22.04 1.99 4.03
CA PRO A 681 -22.40 3.12 3.15
C PRO A 681 -23.70 2.93 2.37
N ASP A 682 -24.07 1.69 2.07
CA ASP A 682 -25.28 1.35 1.31
C ASP A 682 -26.54 1.19 2.18
N ASP A 683 -26.42 1.27 3.50
CA ASP A 683 -27.60 1.30 4.37
C ASP A 683 -28.44 2.52 4.03
N ILE A 684 -29.78 2.34 4.00
CA ILE A 684 -30.74 3.41 3.70
C ILE A 684 -30.69 4.45 4.81
N ALA A 685 -30.48 5.70 4.43
CA ALA A 685 -30.43 6.83 5.35
C ALA A 685 -31.77 7.57 5.43
N THR A 686 -32.50 7.65 4.32
CA THR A 686 -33.79 8.31 4.22
C THR A 686 -34.61 7.79 3.05
N ILE A 687 -35.92 7.94 3.12
CA ILE A 687 -36.84 7.74 2.00
C ILE A 687 -37.56 9.06 1.73
N LEU A 688 -37.48 9.54 0.50
CA LEU A 688 -38.12 10.78 0.05
C LEU A 688 -39.14 10.45 -1.03
N PHE A 689 -40.37 10.97 -0.85
CA PHE A 689 -41.44 10.72 -1.81
C PHE A 689 -41.41 11.73 -2.94
N SER A 690 -41.41 11.27 -4.18
CA SER A 690 -41.54 12.10 -5.36
C SER A 690 -43.02 12.28 -5.71
N SER A 691 -43.41 13.47 -6.15
CA SER A 691 -44.70 13.72 -6.82
C SER A 691 -44.63 13.05 -8.21
N GLY A 692 -44.94 11.76 -8.28
CA GLY A 692 -45.03 11.06 -9.56
C GLY A 692 -46.13 11.59 -10.46
N SER A 693 -45.96 11.48 -11.78
CA SER A 693 -47.04 11.74 -12.77
C SER A 693 -48.17 10.72 -12.69
N THR A 694 -48.05 9.68 -11.86
CA THR A 694 -49.04 8.66 -11.54
C THR A 694 -49.67 8.92 -10.17
N ALA A 695 -50.90 8.48 -9.96
CA ALA A 695 -51.71 8.82 -8.77
C ALA A 695 -51.08 8.41 -7.41
N GLU A 696 -50.12 7.47 -7.39
CA GLU A 696 -49.46 7.01 -6.18
C GLU A 696 -48.03 7.61 -6.03
N PRO A 697 -47.69 8.12 -4.84
CA PRO A 697 -46.34 8.64 -4.57
C PRO A 697 -45.33 7.52 -4.57
N LYS A 698 -44.12 7.77 -5.14
CA LYS A 698 -43.00 6.81 -5.18
C LYS A 698 -41.95 7.17 -4.14
N GLY A 699 -41.68 6.26 -3.22
CA GLY A 699 -40.61 6.40 -2.22
C GLY A 699 -39.24 6.11 -2.77
N VAL A 700 -38.40 7.11 -2.88
CA VAL A 700 -37.01 7.01 -3.32
C VAL A 700 -36.13 6.70 -2.11
N MET A 701 -35.59 5.50 -2.05
CA MET A 701 -34.65 5.08 -1.00
C MET A 701 -33.25 5.62 -1.28
N LEU A 702 -32.72 6.43 -0.38
CA LEU A 702 -31.38 7.01 -0.52
C LEU A 702 -30.46 6.50 0.59
N SER A 703 -29.35 5.90 0.18
CA SER A 703 -28.33 5.42 1.11
C SER A 703 -27.44 6.56 1.64
N HIS A 704 -26.71 6.29 2.70
CA HIS A 704 -25.66 7.21 3.19
C HIS A 704 -24.69 7.57 2.08
N HIS A 705 -24.31 6.60 1.24
CA HIS A 705 -23.42 6.81 0.10
C HIS A 705 -24.03 7.74 -0.95
N ASN A 706 -25.31 7.58 -1.31
CA ASN A 706 -25.95 8.43 -2.31
C ASN A 706 -25.91 9.90 -1.90
N LEU A 707 -26.29 10.19 -0.64
CA LEU A 707 -26.31 11.57 -0.13
C LEU A 707 -24.90 12.15 -0.04
N LEU A 708 -23.93 11.41 0.54
CA LEU A 708 -22.55 11.88 0.66
C LEU A 708 -21.88 12.10 -0.70
N SER A 709 -22.17 11.24 -1.69
CA SER A 709 -21.67 11.40 -3.05
C SER A 709 -22.19 12.64 -3.74
N ASN A 710 -23.51 12.89 -3.61
CA ASN A 710 -24.14 14.07 -4.17
C ASN A 710 -23.56 15.35 -3.55
N MET A 711 -23.38 15.36 -2.22
CA MET A 711 -22.75 16.49 -1.52
C MET A 711 -21.29 16.70 -1.94
N GLU A 712 -20.53 15.65 -2.21
CA GLU A 712 -19.18 15.76 -2.71
C GLU A 712 -19.14 16.34 -4.13
N SER A 713 -20.05 15.91 -5.00
CA SER A 713 -20.23 16.49 -6.33
C SER A 713 -20.61 17.97 -6.25
N PHE A 714 -21.54 18.32 -5.37
CA PHE A 714 -21.91 19.72 -5.15
C PHE A 714 -20.73 20.56 -4.65
N ARG A 715 -19.94 20.02 -3.72
CA ARG A 715 -18.74 20.67 -3.19
C ARG A 715 -17.66 20.89 -4.25
N SER A 716 -17.56 20.06 -5.27
CA SER A 716 -16.59 20.23 -6.35
C SER A 716 -16.89 21.47 -7.22
N VAL A 717 -18.15 21.88 -7.26
CA VAL A 717 -18.62 23.06 -8.01
C VAL A 717 -18.72 24.28 -7.10
N VAL A 718 -19.33 24.11 -5.93
CA VAL A 718 -19.52 25.18 -4.94
C VAL A 718 -18.55 24.95 -3.78
N SER A 719 -17.50 25.76 -3.71
CA SER A 719 -16.48 25.70 -2.65
C SER A 719 -16.84 26.71 -1.54
N PRO A 720 -17.62 26.30 -0.50
CA PRO A 720 -18.05 27.22 0.53
C PRO A 720 -16.88 27.68 1.38
N GLN A 721 -16.90 28.95 1.74
CA GLN A 721 -15.99 29.52 2.72
C GLN A 721 -16.54 29.28 4.13
N ARG A 722 -15.66 29.45 5.13
CA ARG A 722 -16.02 29.12 6.51
C ARG A 722 -17.21 29.93 7.04
N ASP A 723 -17.39 31.16 6.58
CA ASP A 723 -18.39 32.09 7.07
C ASP A 723 -19.63 32.16 6.16
N ASP A 724 -19.71 31.33 5.13
CA ASP A 724 -20.87 31.25 4.27
C ASP A 724 -22.10 30.71 5.03
N VAL A 725 -23.25 31.18 4.58
CA VAL A 725 -24.57 30.82 5.10
C VAL A 725 -25.44 30.32 3.96
N ILE A 726 -26.12 29.19 4.16
CA ILE A 726 -27.10 28.67 3.22
C ILE A 726 -28.53 29.01 3.72
N LEU A 727 -29.33 29.59 2.83
CA LEU A 727 -30.76 29.80 3.09
C LEU A 727 -31.55 28.56 2.66
N ALA A 728 -32.22 27.91 3.61
CA ALA A 728 -33.07 26.74 3.39
C ALA A 728 -34.52 27.17 3.16
N THR A 729 -34.87 27.43 1.90
CA THR A 729 -36.22 27.77 1.47
C THR A 729 -37.03 26.55 1.03
N LEU A 730 -36.36 25.45 0.67
CA LEU A 730 -37.04 24.24 0.25
C LEU A 730 -37.26 23.29 1.44
N PRO A 731 -38.42 22.65 1.51
CA PRO A 731 -38.74 21.70 2.56
C PRO A 731 -37.79 20.47 2.56
N PHE A 732 -37.61 19.86 3.75
CA PHE A 732 -36.74 18.68 3.88
C PHE A 732 -37.36 17.39 3.30
N PHE A 733 -38.62 17.35 2.95
CA PHE A 733 -39.21 16.29 2.15
C PHE A 733 -38.82 16.38 0.66
N HIS A 734 -38.24 17.49 0.22
CA HIS A 734 -37.71 17.68 -1.12
C HIS A 734 -36.23 17.30 -1.16
N SER A 735 -35.81 16.49 -2.14
CA SER A 735 -34.43 15.94 -2.21
C SER A 735 -33.33 17.02 -2.19
N PHE A 736 -33.53 18.15 -2.90
CA PHE A 736 -32.58 19.26 -2.90
C PHE A 736 -32.54 19.95 -1.52
N GLY A 737 -33.71 20.20 -0.91
CA GLY A 737 -33.79 20.75 0.44
C GLY A 737 -33.09 19.89 1.46
N TYR A 738 -33.34 18.58 1.44
CA TYR A 738 -32.71 17.61 2.34
C TYR A 738 -31.21 17.50 2.16
N THR A 739 -30.73 17.39 0.91
CA THR A 739 -29.30 17.14 0.64
C THR A 739 -28.50 18.44 0.74
N VAL A 740 -28.91 19.52 0.05
CA VAL A 740 -28.09 20.72 -0.13
C VAL A 740 -28.30 21.75 0.98
N THR A 741 -29.53 21.89 1.52
CA THR A 741 -29.78 22.91 2.52
C THR A 741 -29.80 22.41 3.96
N PHE A 742 -29.85 21.08 4.17
CA PHE A 742 -29.77 20.45 5.48
C PHE A 742 -28.45 19.69 5.71
N TRP A 743 -28.19 18.58 4.97
CA TRP A 743 -27.01 17.75 5.24
C TRP A 743 -25.69 18.40 4.83
N TYR A 744 -25.65 19.03 3.66
CA TYR A 744 -24.42 19.62 3.13
C TYR A 744 -23.81 20.67 4.08
N PRO A 745 -24.55 21.70 4.57
CA PRO A 745 -24.01 22.64 5.53
C PRO A 745 -23.58 21.98 6.84
N LEU A 746 -24.36 21.06 7.38
CA LEU A 746 -24.03 20.39 8.64
C LEU A 746 -22.73 19.58 8.55
N ILE A 747 -22.45 18.94 7.41
CA ILE A 747 -21.23 18.18 7.19
C ILE A 747 -20.04 19.08 6.86
N THR A 748 -20.25 20.13 6.08
CA THR A 748 -19.18 21.08 5.70
C THR A 748 -18.82 22.08 6.78
N GLY A 749 -19.66 22.23 7.78
CA GLY A 749 -19.43 23.14 8.91
C GLY A 749 -19.81 24.59 8.64
N ILE A 750 -20.78 24.85 7.76
CA ILE A 750 -21.34 26.16 7.50
C ILE A 750 -22.74 26.30 8.13
N THR A 751 -23.27 27.51 8.19
CA THR A 751 -24.56 27.82 8.86
C THR A 751 -25.73 27.64 7.90
N THR A 752 -26.85 27.09 8.39
CA THR A 752 -28.13 27.05 7.69
C THR A 752 -29.15 28.02 8.36
N ILE A 753 -29.82 28.82 7.56
CA ILE A 753 -30.96 29.60 8.02
C ILE A 753 -32.22 29.06 7.33
N CYS A 754 -33.18 28.61 8.13
CA CYS A 754 -34.45 28.09 7.68
C CYS A 754 -35.52 29.24 7.71
N HIS A 755 -36.27 29.34 6.62
CA HIS A 755 -37.31 30.33 6.50
C HIS A 755 -38.67 29.66 6.33
#